data_a0b6444773471c0c5cc328d6287edf3e
#
_entry.id   a0b6444773471c0c5cc328d6287edf3e
#
_cell.length_a   1.000
_cell.length_b   1.000
_cell.length_c   1.000
_cell.angle_alpha   90.00
_cell.angle_beta   90.00
_cell.angle_gamma   90.00
#
_symmetry.space_group_name_H-M   'P 1'
#
loop_
_entity.id
_entity.type
_entity.pdbx_description
1 polymer ?
#
loop_
_entity_poly.entity_id
_entity_poly.type
_entity_poly.pdbx_seq_one_letter_code
_entity_poly.pdbx_strand_id
1 'polypeptide(L)'
;MISTLENGAWLINGVELIEDSGNAMEAVAAKSGKAADKVQAKQGTIAYGILKDHNTSDNMEQLKIKFDKLTSHDITYVGIIQTARASGLEKFPIPYVLTNCHNSLCAVGGTINEDDHMFGLTAAKKYGGIYVPPHQAVIHQYAREMLATCGGMILGSDSHTRYGALGTMAMGEGGPELVKQLLSQTYDIKMPDVIAIYLTGEPMKGVGPQDVALAIIGKVFSTGYVKNKVMEFVGPGVANLSEDFRIGIDVMTTETTCLSSIWQTDEKTEEFFEIHGRSGDYKKLTPADVTYYDGAVVIDLATIKPMIAMPFHPSIAYEIDYVNANLEQMIHETEERAKVSFGDKIEYSLKNKIVDGKLLVDQGIIAGCAGGGFENICAAADIMKGKYIGSDKFTMSIYPASTPIYMELVKNGVAATLLETGAILKTAFCGPCFGAGDTPANNAFSIRHSTRNFPNREGSKVQSGQISSVALMDARSIAATAANKGVLTPATEFTGELNNYAYTFDDKIYKNRVFDSKGVADPSTEIQFGPNIKDWPKMEALPENLVLQVVSEIHDPVTTTDELIPSGETSSYRSNPLGLAEFTLSRKDPEYVGRAKNIQKAETALVNGEHACQAVEGLHDVMQVVKSIVPFEKADTKIIGFGSVIFAVKPGDGSAREQAASCQKVLGGWANIANEYATKRYRSNLINWGMLPFIIEKGDLPFSNLDYILFPGIRTAVETKADTIKAIAIKGNETKEFTLTLGDLTDRERQIILDGCLINFNRQK
;
A
#
# COMPACT_ATOMS: atom_id res chain seq x y z
N MET A 1 -7.82 -11.57 24.09
CA MET A 1 -8.34 -12.32 22.91
C MET A 1 -9.02 -11.32 21.98
N ILE A 2 -8.86 -11.45 20.67
CA ILE A 2 -9.52 -10.57 19.69
C ILE A 2 -10.79 -11.24 19.18
N SER A 3 -11.94 -10.53 19.20
CA SER A 3 -13.21 -10.98 18.67
C SER A 3 -13.82 -9.97 17.70
N THR A 4 -14.74 -10.41 16.83
CA THR A 4 -15.45 -9.57 15.86
C THR A 4 -16.95 -9.62 16.14
N LEU A 5 -17.64 -8.48 16.00
CA LEU A 5 -19.09 -8.35 16.11
C LEU A 5 -19.66 -8.07 14.71
N GLU A 6 -20.33 -9.06 14.14
CA GLU A 6 -20.76 -9.03 12.73
C GLU A 6 -22.04 -8.21 12.49
N ASN A 7 -22.90 -8.07 13.51
CA ASN A 7 -24.22 -7.44 13.38
C ASN A 7 -24.22 -5.91 13.61
N GLY A 8 -23.05 -5.33 13.81
CA GLY A 8 -22.89 -3.94 14.21
C GLY A 8 -22.77 -3.77 15.73
N ALA A 9 -22.44 -2.55 16.13
CA ALA A 9 -22.24 -2.25 17.55
C ALA A 9 -22.61 -0.79 17.88
N TRP A 10 -23.11 -0.61 19.08
CA TRP A 10 -23.38 0.70 19.68
C TRP A 10 -22.28 1.05 20.66
N LEU A 11 -21.78 2.27 20.62
CA LEU A 11 -20.83 2.80 21.59
C LEU A 11 -21.52 3.92 22.37
N ILE A 12 -21.53 3.78 23.71
CA ILE A 12 -22.16 4.73 24.63
C ILE A 12 -21.07 5.48 25.38
N ASN A 13 -21.13 6.82 25.30
CA ASN A 13 -20.20 7.75 25.95
C ASN A 13 -18.71 7.44 25.71
N GLY A 14 -18.38 6.81 24.58
CA GLY A 14 -17.02 6.40 24.22
C GLY A 14 -16.44 5.24 25.05
N VAL A 15 -17.22 4.66 25.97
CA VAL A 15 -16.71 3.69 26.97
C VAL A 15 -17.38 2.33 26.88
N GLU A 16 -18.68 2.27 26.65
CA GLU A 16 -19.42 1.01 26.70
C GLU A 16 -19.85 0.56 25.31
N LEU A 17 -19.39 -0.62 24.90
CA LEU A 17 -19.75 -1.24 23.62
C LEU A 17 -20.89 -2.24 23.83
N ILE A 18 -21.94 -2.13 23.00
CA ILE A 18 -23.11 -3.02 23.02
C ILE A 18 -23.26 -3.61 21.62
N GLU A 19 -23.22 -4.94 21.50
CA GLU A 19 -23.49 -5.61 20.24
C GLU A 19 -24.94 -5.36 19.79
N ASP A 20 -25.13 -5.10 18.50
CA ASP A 20 -26.46 -4.88 17.91
C ASP A 20 -27.20 -6.21 17.71
N SER A 21 -27.74 -6.74 18.80
CA SER A 21 -28.49 -7.99 18.83
C SER A 21 -29.71 -7.86 19.72
N GLY A 22 -30.78 -8.59 19.42
CA GLY A 22 -31.98 -8.69 20.26
C GLY A 22 -32.50 -7.35 20.82
N ASN A 23 -32.31 -7.09 22.10
CA ASN A 23 -32.79 -5.90 22.81
C ASN A 23 -31.77 -4.74 22.84
N ALA A 24 -30.83 -4.71 21.92
CA ALA A 24 -29.76 -3.69 21.94
C ALA A 24 -30.29 -2.25 21.96
N MET A 25 -31.32 -1.92 21.18
CA MET A 25 -31.93 -0.59 21.16
C MET A 25 -32.54 -0.20 22.50
N GLU A 26 -33.15 -1.12 23.20
CA GLU A 26 -33.68 -0.88 24.56
C GLU A 26 -32.57 -0.67 25.56
N ALA A 27 -31.51 -1.48 25.49
CA ALA A 27 -30.32 -1.33 26.34
C ALA A 27 -29.61 0.03 26.10
N VAL A 28 -29.48 0.44 24.85
CA VAL A 28 -28.94 1.75 24.46
C VAL A 28 -29.80 2.87 25.03
N ALA A 29 -31.13 2.82 24.86
CA ALA A 29 -32.03 3.84 25.40
C ALA A 29 -31.97 3.93 26.92
N ALA A 30 -31.95 2.77 27.61
CA ALA A 30 -31.84 2.72 29.07
C ALA A 30 -30.53 3.32 29.60
N LYS A 31 -29.40 3.10 28.90
CA LYS A 31 -28.07 3.57 29.35
C LYS A 31 -27.79 5.00 28.94
N SER A 32 -28.21 5.41 27.75
CA SER A 32 -27.94 6.77 27.23
C SER A 32 -29.00 7.80 27.63
N GLY A 33 -30.18 7.37 28.02
CA GLY A 33 -31.37 8.23 28.23
C GLY A 33 -31.93 8.82 26.93
N LYS A 34 -31.50 8.34 25.76
CA LYS A 34 -31.90 8.81 24.43
C LYS A 34 -32.51 7.64 23.62
N ALA A 35 -33.51 7.91 22.79
CA ALA A 35 -34.02 6.89 21.87
C ALA A 35 -32.91 6.49 20.89
N ALA A 36 -32.75 5.18 20.68
CA ALA A 36 -31.77 4.65 19.74
C ALA A 36 -32.26 4.82 18.29
N ASP A 37 -31.50 5.55 17.47
CA ASP A 37 -31.72 5.73 16.03
C ASP A 37 -30.41 5.43 15.31
N LYS A 38 -30.39 4.32 14.56
CA LYS A 38 -29.18 3.88 13.85
C LYS A 38 -28.69 4.90 12.82
N VAL A 39 -29.59 5.50 12.07
CA VAL A 39 -29.24 6.45 11.00
C VAL A 39 -28.57 7.68 11.62
N GLN A 40 -29.14 8.20 12.69
CA GLN A 40 -28.56 9.33 13.40
C GLN A 40 -27.26 8.94 14.11
N ALA A 41 -27.20 7.78 14.74
CA ALA A 41 -26.03 7.32 15.48
C ALA A 41 -24.82 7.01 14.59
N LYS A 42 -25.00 6.56 13.32
CA LYS A 42 -23.92 6.45 12.34
C LYS A 42 -23.23 7.79 12.07
N GLN A 43 -23.97 8.89 12.11
CA GLN A 43 -23.42 10.23 11.92
C GLN A 43 -22.55 10.68 13.11
N GLY A 44 -22.59 9.95 14.22
CA GLY A 44 -21.80 10.22 15.42
C GLY A 44 -20.36 9.71 15.35
N THR A 45 -19.97 8.96 14.32
CA THR A 45 -18.58 8.51 14.16
C THR A 45 -17.65 9.67 13.79
N ILE A 46 -16.41 9.61 14.24
CA ILE A 46 -15.37 10.59 13.86
C ILE A 46 -15.18 10.58 12.34
N ALA A 47 -15.15 9.38 11.77
CA ALA A 47 -15.00 9.18 10.32
C ALA A 47 -16.11 9.88 9.51
N TYR A 48 -17.37 9.77 9.93
CA TYR A 48 -18.47 10.46 9.26
C TYR A 48 -18.29 11.98 9.25
N GLY A 49 -17.91 12.54 10.41
CA GLY A 49 -17.68 13.99 10.55
C GLY A 49 -16.60 14.49 9.59
N ILE A 50 -15.45 13.83 9.55
CA ILE A 50 -14.34 14.21 8.68
C ILE A 50 -14.72 14.06 7.19
N LEU A 51 -15.35 12.95 6.81
CA LEU A 51 -15.79 12.73 5.41
C LEU A 51 -16.83 13.76 4.98
N LYS A 52 -17.76 14.14 5.86
CA LYS A 52 -18.76 15.18 5.59
C LYS A 52 -18.11 16.54 5.35
N ASP A 53 -17.14 16.92 6.19
CA ASP A 53 -16.46 18.22 6.09
C ASP A 53 -15.65 18.38 4.81
N HIS A 54 -15.18 17.25 4.23
CA HIS A 54 -14.40 17.23 2.99
C HIS A 54 -15.20 16.84 1.74
N ASN A 55 -16.49 16.52 1.92
CA ASN A 55 -17.37 16.21 0.78
C ASN A 55 -17.86 17.50 0.12
N THR A 56 -17.56 17.68 -1.16
CA THR A 56 -17.97 18.86 -1.95
C THR A 56 -19.34 18.69 -2.60
N SER A 57 -20.04 17.59 -2.34
CA SER A 57 -21.41 17.35 -2.81
C SER A 57 -22.40 17.26 -1.65
N ASP A 58 -23.70 17.50 -1.94
CA ASP A 58 -24.77 17.33 -0.94
C ASP A 58 -25.15 15.84 -0.74
N ASN A 59 -24.56 14.92 -1.50
CA ASN A 59 -24.86 13.49 -1.44
C ASN A 59 -23.88 12.78 -0.51
N MET A 60 -24.39 12.29 0.63
CA MET A 60 -23.59 11.52 1.59
C MET A 60 -23.49 10.02 1.27
N GLU A 61 -24.16 9.52 0.25
CA GLU A 61 -23.96 8.13 -0.21
C GLU A 61 -22.86 8.04 -1.27
N GLN A 62 -22.71 9.12 -2.07
CA GLN A 62 -21.69 9.23 -3.13
C GLN A 62 -20.86 10.48 -2.89
N LEU A 63 -19.74 10.30 -2.20
CA LEU A 63 -18.89 11.40 -1.78
C LEU A 63 -17.98 11.89 -2.91
N LYS A 64 -17.74 13.20 -2.92
CA LYS A 64 -16.76 13.88 -3.79
C LYS A 64 -15.75 14.60 -2.92
N ILE A 65 -14.74 13.87 -2.49
CA ILE A 65 -13.76 14.32 -1.49
C ILE A 65 -12.69 15.22 -2.12
N LYS A 66 -12.37 16.31 -1.43
CA LYS A 66 -11.14 17.08 -1.61
C LYS A 66 -10.25 16.93 -0.39
N PHE A 67 -8.99 16.66 -0.65
CA PHE A 67 -7.98 16.55 0.41
C PHE A 67 -7.34 17.91 0.71
N ASP A 68 -6.84 18.08 1.94
CA ASP A 68 -6.17 19.32 2.36
C ASP A 68 -4.72 19.37 1.89
N LYS A 69 -4.04 18.23 1.85
CA LYS A 69 -2.61 18.13 1.57
C LYS A 69 -2.30 16.84 0.81
N LEU A 70 -1.20 16.85 0.06
CA LEU A 70 -0.70 15.68 -0.67
C LEU A 70 0.72 15.34 -0.22
N THR A 71 1.08 14.05 -0.31
CA THR A 71 2.44 13.60 -0.05
C THR A 71 2.85 12.47 -1.00
N SER A 72 4.09 12.52 -1.50
CA SER A 72 4.65 11.51 -2.38
C SER A 72 6.13 11.28 -2.12
N HIS A 73 6.64 10.14 -2.56
CA HIS A 73 8.04 9.79 -2.44
C HIS A 73 8.72 9.67 -3.81
N ASP A 74 10.04 9.56 -3.79
CA ASP A 74 10.93 9.65 -4.96
C ASP A 74 10.73 8.55 -6.03
N ILE A 75 10.08 7.43 -5.72
CA ILE A 75 9.71 6.45 -6.75
C ILE A 75 8.33 6.67 -7.37
N THR A 76 7.61 7.74 -7.01
CA THR A 76 6.25 8.03 -7.52
C THR A 76 6.07 9.46 -8.03
N TYR A 77 6.64 10.46 -7.38
CA TYR A 77 6.30 11.86 -7.69
C TYR A 77 6.69 12.27 -9.11
N VAL A 78 7.78 11.72 -9.69
CA VAL A 78 8.16 12.06 -11.07
C VAL A 78 7.03 11.69 -12.03
N GLY A 79 6.55 10.44 -11.97
CA GLY A 79 5.45 9.97 -12.82
C GLY A 79 4.14 10.73 -12.58
N ILE A 80 3.83 11.07 -11.32
CA ILE A 80 2.65 11.86 -10.95
C ILE A 80 2.71 13.26 -11.58
N ILE A 81 3.84 13.95 -11.40
CA ILE A 81 4.02 15.31 -11.94
C ILE A 81 4.04 15.29 -13.47
N GLN A 82 4.69 14.30 -14.09
CA GLN A 82 4.67 14.14 -15.54
C GLN A 82 3.24 13.93 -16.07
N THR A 83 2.44 13.09 -15.38
CA THR A 83 1.02 12.86 -15.72
C THR A 83 0.19 14.13 -15.55
N ALA A 84 0.38 14.85 -14.44
CA ALA A 84 -0.32 16.11 -14.18
C ALA A 84 0.05 17.20 -15.20
N ARG A 85 1.35 17.32 -15.56
CA ARG A 85 1.82 18.23 -16.62
C ARG A 85 1.19 17.91 -17.97
N ALA A 86 1.19 16.64 -18.35
CA ALA A 86 0.55 16.18 -19.58
C ALA A 86 -0.97 16.45 -19.58
N SER A 87 -1.57 16.64 -18.42
CA SER A 87 -2.98 16.92 -18.19
C SER A 87 -3.29 18.43 -17.95
N GLY A 88 -2.31 19.33 -18.04
CA GLY A 88 -2.52 20.78 -17.92
C GLY A 88 -2.21 21.38 -16.55
N LEU A 89 -1.33 20.78 -15.75
CA LEU A 89 -0.92 21.34 -14.46
C LEU A 89 -0.21 22.69 -14.62
N GLU A 90 -0.72 23.72 -13.92
CA GLU A 90 -0.12 25.06 -13.87
C GLU A 90 0.62 25.32 -12.54
N LYS A 91 0.04 24.90 -11.42
CA LYS A 91 0.60 25.02 -10.06
C LYS A 91 -0.02 23.96 -9.15
N PHE A 92 0.61 23.68 -8.02
CA PHE A 92 0.00 22.85 -6.99
C PHE A 92 -1.11 23.64 -6.27
N PRO A 93 -2.37 23.17 -6.33
CA PRO A 93 -3.50 23.91 -5.74
C PRO A 93 -3.57 23.81 -4.22
N ILE A 94 -2.93 22.81 -3.64
CA ILE A 94 -2.84 22.51 -2.21
C ILE A 94 -1.40 22.13 -1.87
N PRO A 95 -0.97 22.19 -0.60
CA PRO A 95 0.36 21.77 -0.18
C PRO A 95 0.69 20.36 -0.66
N TYR A 96 1.79 20.21 -1.38
CA TYR A 96 2.28 18.94 -1.90
C TYR A 96 3.73 18.72 -1.51
N VAL A 97 3.99 17.64 -0.76
CA VAL A 97 5.30 17.28 -0.22
C VAL A 97 5.92 16.15 -1.03
N LEU A 98 7.14 16.40 -1.51
CA LEU A 98 7.96 15.47 -2.26
C LEU A 98 9.10 14.99 -1.37
N THR A 99 9.02 13.75 -0.86
CA THR A 99 9.99 13.21 0.10
C THR A 99 10.90 12.19 -0.56
N ASN A 100 12.23 12.35 -0.40
CA ASN A 100 13.21 11.44 -0.97
C ASN A 100 13.65 10.41 0.08
N CYS A 101 12.98 9.28 0.14
CA CYS A 101 13.19 8.27 1.18
C CYS A 101 13.24 6.83 0.70
N HIS A 102 12.88 6.55 -0.55
CA HIS A 102 12.91 5.19 -1.10
C HIS A 102 14.19 4.91 -1.87
N ASN A 103 14.60 5.76 -2.78
CA ASN A 103 15.89 5.62 -3.45
C ASN A 103 17.04 6.27 -2.67
N SER A 104 16.84 7.44 -2.08
CA SER A 104 17.76 8.12 -1.15
C SER A 104 19.22 8.07 -1.57
N LEU A 105 19.53 8.14 -2.87
CA LEU A 105 20.89 8.05 -3.44
C LEU A 105 21.59 6.68 -3.19
N CYS A 106 20.86 5.63 -2.84
CA CYS A 106 21.43 4.36 -2.38
C CYS A 106 21.17 3.18 -3.32
N ALA A 107 20.23 3.28 -4.27
CA ALA A 107 19.68 2.09 -4.90
C ALA A 107 20.51 1.56 -6.07
N VAL A 108 21.18 2.41 -6.86
CA VAL A 108 21.98 2.00 -8.02
C VAL A 108 23.20 2.88 -8.19
N GLY A 109 24.22 2.39 -8.90
CA GLY A 109 25.29 3.20 -9.44
C GLY A 109 24.82 4.07 -10.61
N GLY A 110 25.36 5.27 -10.75
CA GLY A 110 24.99 6.24 -11.79
C GLY A 110 24.12 7.38 -11.26
N THR A 111 23.62 8.22 -12.16
CA THR A 111 22.96 9.49 -11.82
C THR A 111 21.43 9.37 -11.62
N ILE A 112 20.83 8.23 -11.93
CA ILE A 112 19.38 8.03 -12.05
C ILE A 112 18.59 8.57 -10.84
N ASN A 113 19.02 8.23 -9.62
CA ASN A 113 18.30 8.63 -8.42
C ASN A 113 18.41 10.12 -8.15
N GLU A 114 19.61 10.69 -8.34
CA GLU A 114 19.83 12.12 -8.16
C GLU A 114 19.14 12.94 -9.24
N ASP A 115 19.03 12.44 -10.46
CA ASP A 115 18.25 13.07 -11.53
C ASP A 115 16.76 13.17 -11.15
N ASP A 116 16.17 12.13 -10.56
CA ASP A 116 14.80 12.15 -10.04
C ASP A 116 14.66 13.17 -8.89
N HIS A 117 15.65 13.27 -8.01
CA HIS A 117 15.67 14.26 -6.93
C HIS A 117 15.78 15.69 -7.46
N MET A 118 16.61 15.94 -8.44
CA MET A 118 16.70 17.26 -9.09
C MET A 118 15.42 17.64 -9.83
N PHE A 119 14.78 16.68 -10.48
CA PHE A 119 13.44 16.88 -11.03
C PHE A 119 12.45 17.29 -9.92
N GLY A 120 12.43 16.58 -8.78
CA GLY A 120 11.56 16.88 -7.66
C GLY A 120 11.78 18.28 -7.07
N LEU A 121 13.04 18.67 -6.85
CA LEU A 121 13.38 20.00 -6.34
C LEU A 121 12.94 21.11 -7.31
N THR A 122 13.24 20.96 -8.59
CA THR A 122 12.87 21.98 -9.58
C THR A 122 11.37 22.02 -9.84
N ALA A 123 10.66 20.90 -9.75
CA ALA A 123 9.21 20.84 -9.78
C ALA A 123 8.58 21.51 -8.56
N ALA A 124 9.11 21.29 -7.35
CA ALA A 124 8.65 21.98 -6.14
C ALA A 124 8.80 23.49 -6.25
N LYS A 125 9.91 23.98 -6.80
CA LYS A 125 10.11 25.42 -7.09
C LYS A 125 9.10 25.93 -8.10
N LYS A 126 8.97 25.24 -9.24
CA LYS A 126 8.11 25.67 -10.35
C LYS A 126 6.64 25.72 -9.95
N TYR A 127 6.15 24.71 -9.25
CA TYR A 127 4.73 24.55 -8.98
C TYR A 127 4.29 24.94 -7.57
N GLY A 128 5.21 25.34 -6.70
CA GLY A 128 4.86 25.80 -5.35
C GLY A 128 4.75 24.66 -4.31
N GLY A 129 5.64 23.68 -4.36
CA GLY A 129 5.67 22.53 -3.46
C GLY A 129 6.67 22.61 -2.32
N ILE A 130 6.77 21.49 -1.60
CA ILE A 130 7.75 21.27 -0.52
C ILE A 130 8.64 20.08 -0.94
N TYR A 131 9.95 20.24 -0.83
CA TYR A 131 10.92 19.20 -1.18
C TYR A 131 11.75 18.80 0.03
N VAL A 132 11.64 17.55 0.45
CA VAL A 132 12.40 16.97 1.56
C VAL A 132 13.57 16.17 0.98
N PRO A 133 14.83 16.58 1.21
CA PRO A 133 16.01 15.90 0.68
C PRO A 133 16.16 14.47 1.21
N PRO A 134 17.01 13.64 0.54
CA PRO A 134 17.33 12.30 1.03
C PRO A 134 17.86 12.30 2.47
N HIS A 135 17.59 11.21 3.20
CA HIS A 135 18.08 10.94 4.56
C HIS A 135 17.56 11.88 5.65
N GLN A 136 16.62 12.80 5.35
CA GLN A 136 16.05 13.69 6.36
C GLN A 136 14.89 13.05 7.13
N ALA A 137 13.98 12.39 6.44
CA ALA A 137 12.88 11.65 7.05
C ALA A 137 12.31 10.64 6.05
N VAL A 138 11.69 9.56 6.54
CA VAL A 138 10.77 8.78 5.73
C VAL A 138 9.47 9.57 5.54
N ILE A 139 8.78 9.35 4.39
CA ILE A 139 7.60 10.13 3.99
C ILE A 139 6.56 10.27 5.11
N HIS A 140 6.22 9.17 5.78
CA HIS A 140 5.16 9.19 6.80
C HIS A 140 5.61 9.85 8.10
N GLN A 141 6.87 9.77 8.46
CA GLN A 141 7.37 10.47 9.66
C GLN A 141 7.39 11.98 9.44
N TYR A 142 7.87 12.45 8.27
CA TYR A 142 7.78 13.86 7.93
C TYR A 142 6.34 14.37 7.94
N ALA A 143 5.40 13.59 7.41
CA ALA A 143 3.99 13.96 7.41
C ALA A 143 3.40 14.05 8.83
N ARG A 144 3.75 13.14 9.73
CA ARG A 144 3.35 13.17 11.14
C ARG A 144 3.91 14.40 11.85
N GLU A 145 5.20 14.65 11.69
CA GLU A 145 5.90 15.77 12.35
C GLU A 145 5.47 17.14 11.82
N MET A 146 5.13 17.27 10.51
CA MET A 146 4.99 18.56 9.85
C MET A 146 3.63 18.83 9.18
N LEU A 147 2.80 17.81 8.91
CA LEU A 147 1.61 17.97 8.06
C LEU A 147 0.30 17.57 8.72
N ALA A 148 0.27 16.49 9.51
CA ALA A 148 -0.96 15.97 10.11
C ALA A 148 -1.68 17.03 10.94
N THR A 149 -3.02 17.07 10.87
CA THR A 149 -3.89 18.00 11.61
C THR A 149 -5.17 17.27 12.02
N CYS A 150 -5.62 17.44 13.26
CA CYS A 150 -6.85 16.79 13.72
C CYS A 150 -8.05 17.23 12.89
N GLY A 151 -8.80 16.28 12.36
CA GLY A 151 -9.94 16.50 11.49
C GLY A 151 -9.59 16.74 10.02
N GLY A 152 -8.30 16.79 9.66
CA GLY A 152 -7.86 16.96 8.27
C GLY A 152 -7.81 15.67 7.47
N MET A 153 -7.66 15.80 6.15
CA MET A 153 -7.48 14.67 5.21
C MET A 153 -6.23 14.83 4.36
N ILE A 154 -5.44 13.76 4.26
CA ILE A 154 -4.21 13.72 3.45
C ILE A 154 -4.28 12.55 2.47
N LEU A 155 -3.96 12.82 1.18
CA LEU A 155 -3.79 11.79 0.17
C LEU A 155 -2.30 11.59 -0.13
N GLY A 156 -1.85 10.35 -0.10
CA GLY A 156 -0.47 10.00 -0.39
C GLY A 156 -0.33 8.96 -1.50
N SER A 157 0.80 8.98 -2.20
CA SER A 157 1.13 7.99 -3.21
C SER A 157 1.73 6.69 -2.65
N ASP A 158 1.92 6.61 -1.34
CA ASP A 158 2.32 5.41 -0.62
C ASP A 158 1.13 4.77 0.10
N SER A 159 1.07 3.43 0.09
CA SER A 159 -0.03 2.68 0.71
C SER A 159 -0.11 2.83 2.23
N HIS A 160 1.03 3.13 2.90
CA HIS A 160 1.09 3.35 4.35
C HIS A 160 0.78 4.80 4.76
N THR A 161 0.16 5.58 3.89
CA THR A 161 -0.36 6.91 4.21
C THR A 161 -1.50 6.75 5.22
N ARG A 162 -1.13 6.70 6.51
CA ARG A 162 -1.99 6.52 7.67
C ARG A 162 -1.53 7.46 8.78
N TYR A 163 -2.39 8.39 9.17
CA TYR A 163 -2.10 9.40 10.21
C TYR A 163 -3.29 9.53 11.16
N GLY A 164 -4.11 8.47 11.23
CA GLY A 164 -5.32 8.41 12.05
C GLY A 164 -5.05 8.60 13.53
N ALA A 165 -3.91 8.10 14.05
CA ALA A 165 -3.49 8.30 15.43
C ALA A 165 -3.41 9.80 15.77
N LEU A 166 -2.99 10.63 14.83
CA LEU A 166 -2.92 12.09 14.96
C LEU A 166 -4.24 12.80 14.54
N GLY A 167 -5.34 12.09 14.53
CA GLY A 167 -6.64 12.66 14.16
C GLY A 167 -6.78 13.07 12.69
N THR A 168 -5.87 12.63 11.81
CA THR A 168 -5.90 12.95 10.38
C THR A 168 -6.30 11.71 9.58
N MET A 169 -7.45 11.76 8.88
CA MET A 169 -7.84 10.67 8.00
C MET A 169 -6.98 10.71 6.74
N ALA A 170 -6.12 9.70 6.58
CA ALA A 170 -5.18 9.65 5.49
C ALA A 170 -5.39 8.41 4.63
N MET A 171 -5.27 8.59 3.31
CA MET A 171 -5.47 7.53 2.32
C MET A 171 -4.25 7.39 1.43
N GLY A 172 -3.83 6.15 1.21
CA GLY A 172 -2.78 5.82 0.26
C GLY A 172 -3.38 5.32 -1.04
N GLU A 173 -3.11 6.02 -2.14
CA GLU A 173 -3.68 5.71 -3.46
C GLU A 173 -2.61 5.72 -4.56
N GLY A 174 -2.97 5.32 -5.76
CA GLY A 174 -2.11 5.42 -6.93
C GLY A 174 -1.91 6.85 -7.43
N GLY A 175 -0.85 7.07 -8.19
CA GLY A 175 -0.51 8.37 -8.75
C GLY A 175 -1.65 9.12 -9.43
N PRO A 176 -2.50 8.47 -10.26
CA PRO A 176 -3.63 9.13 -10.92
C PRO A 176 -4.64 9.79 -9.97
N GLU A 177 -4.84 9.26 -8.76
CA GLU A 177 -5.74 9.90 -7.79
C GLU A 177 -5.12 11.22 -7.26
N LEU A 178 -3.80 11.25 -7.07
CA LEU A 178 -3.10 12.50 -6.74
C LEU A 178 -3.16 13.49 -7.89
N VAL A 179 -3.02 13.02 -9.14
CA VAL A 179 -3.18 13.88 -10.34
C VAL A 179 -4.55 14.55 -10.35
N LYS A 180 -5.63 13.84 -10.01
CA LYS A 180 -6.97 14.44 -9.89
C LYS A 180 -6.98 15.61 -8.90
N GLN A 181 -6.37 15.43 -7.72
CA GLN A 181 -6.27 16.51 -6.71
C GLN A 181 -5.40 17.67 -7.22
N LEU A 182 -4.25 17.39 -7.87
CA LEU A 182 -3.39 18.40 -8.48
C LEU A 182 -4.10 19.20 -9.58
N LEU A 183 -5.11 18.65 -10.22
CA LEU A 183 -5.98 19.31 -11.19
C LEU A 183 -7.28 19.85 -10.56
N SER A 184 -7.31 20.00 -9.23
CA SER A 184 -8.47 20.49 -8.47
C SER A 184 -9.75 19.66 -8.65
N GLN A 185 -9.60 18.38 -9.00
CA GLN A 185 -10.70 17.45 -9.14
C GLN A 185 -10.94 16.68 -7.84
N THR A 186 -12.03 15.92 -7.77
CA THR A 186 -12.44 15.19 -6.57
C THR A 186 -12.00 13.73 -6.58
N TYR A 187 -11.91 13.14 -5.39
CA TYR A 187 -11.80 11.71 -5.15
C TYR A 187 -13.20 11.18 -4.84
N ASP A 188 -13.73 10.38 -5.76
CA ASP A 188 -15.12 9.95 -5.73
C ASP A 188 -15.23 8.56 -5.12
N ILE A 189 -16.00 8.41 -4.01
CA ILE A 189 -16.22 7.14 -3.33
C ILE A 189 -17.65 7.01 -2.81
N LYS A 190 -18.14 5.79 -2.65
CA LYS A 190 -19.33 5.52 -1.81
C LYS A 190 -18.98 5.78 -0.36
N MET A 191 -19.96 6.22 0.46
CA MET A 191 -19.79 6.33 1.90
C MET A 191 -19.34 4.96 2.44
N PRO A 192 -18.15 4.86 3.06
CA PRO A 192 -17.67 3.59 3.58
C PRO A 192 -18.37 3.22 4.88
N ASP A 193 -18.48 1.92 5.13
CA ASP A 193 -18.79 1.41 6.46
C ASP A 193 -17.69 1.80 7.45
N VAL A 194 -18.06 1.99 8.70
CA VAL A 194 -17.13 2.30 9.79
C VAL A 194 -17.13 1.16 10.81
N ILE A 195 -15.96 0.59 11.07
CA ILE A 195 -15.76 -0.49 12.02
C ILE A 195 -15.08 0.04 13.27
N ALA A 196 -15.70 -0.14 14.43
CA ALA A 196 -15.07 0.18 15.70
C ALA A 196 -13.92 -0.80 16.00
N ILE A 197 -12.73 -0.27 16.25
CA ILE A 197 -11.63 -1.02 16.85
C ILE A 197 -11.61 -0.64 18.32
N TYR A 198 -12.33 -1.45 19.10
CA TYR A 198 -12.60 -1.15 20.50
C TYR A 198 -11.51 -1.72 21.40
N LEU A 199 -10.74 -0.83 22.02
CA LEU A 199 -9.58 -1.17 22.84
C LEU A 199 -9.92 -1.08 24.33
N THR A 200 -9.50 -2.09 25.08
CA THR A 200 -9.56 -2.14 26.55
C THR A 200 -8.20 -2.59 27.12
N GLY A 201 -8.01 -2.40 28.42
CA GLY A 201 -6.77 -2.82 29.11
C GLY A 201 -5.55 -2.00 28.69
N GLU A 202 -4.38 -2.52 29.03
CA GLU A 202 -3.06 -1.96 28.69
C GLU A 202 -2.11 -3.07 28.20
N PRO A 203 -1.15 -2.78 27.31
CA PRO A 203 -0.19 -3.77 26.85
C PRO A 203 0.69 -4.31 27.99
N MET A 204 0.98 -5.60 27.96
CA MET A 204 1.98 -6.20 28.86
C MET A 204 3.37 -5.66 28.55
N LYS A 205 4.24 -5.65 29.58
CA LYS A 205 5.66 -5.32 29.38
C LYS A 205 6.29 -6.23 28.31
N GLY A 206 7.01 -5.63 27.37
CA GLY A 206 7.63 -6.32 26.25
C GLY A 206 6.74 -6.47 25.01
N VAL A 207 5.45 -6.14 25.11
CA VAL A 207 4.56 -6.04 23.96
C VAL A 207 4.66 -4.66 23.35
N GLY A 208 4.84 -4.58 22.05
CA GLY A 208 4.95 -3.33 21.30
C GLY A 208 3.83 -3.14 20.26
N PRO A 209 3.84 -2.01 19.54
CA PRO A 209 2.79 -1.68 18.59
C PRO A 209 2.65 -2.69 17.45
N GLN A 210 3.77 -3.28 17.00
CA GLN A 210 3.76 -4.28 15.93
C GLN A 210 3.05 -5.56 16.38
N ASP A 211 3.16 -5.94 17.65
CA ASP A 211 2.47 -7.14 18.17
C ASP A 211 0.94 -6.98 18.09
N VAL A 212 0.44 -5.82 18.53
CA VAL A 212 -1.00 -5.49 18.45
C VAL A 212 -1.45 -5.44 16.98
N ALA A 213 -0.67 -4.78 16.12
CA ALA A 213 -0.98 -4.68 14.71
C ALA A 213 -1.05 -6.06 14.02
N LEU A 214 -0.06 -6.92 14.25
CA LEU A 214 -0.04 -8.28 13.68
C LEU A 214 -1.20 -9.14 14.19
N ALA A 215 -1.56 -9.02 15.47
CA ALA A 215 -2.72 -9.71 16.04
C ALA A 215 -4.04 -9.26 15.36
N ILE A 216 -4.20 -7.95 15.08
CA ILE A 216 -5.36 -7.42 14.33
C ILE A 216 -5.36 -7.96 12.90
N ILE A 217 -4.24 -7.83 12.18
CA ILE A 217 -4.12 -8.27 10.78
C ILE A 217 -4.42 -9.77 10.67
N GLY A 218 -3.84 -10.59 11.51
CA GLY A 218 -4.08 -12.03 11.56
C GLY A 218 -5.54 -12.39 11.78
N LYS A 219 -6.29 -11.57 12.52
CA LYS A 219 -7.73 -11.80 12.80
C LYS A 219 -8.63 -11.41 11.64
N VAL A 220 -8.38 -10.25 10.99
CA VAL A 220 -9.37 -9.63 10.09
C VAL A 220 -9.07 -9.80 8.60
N PHE A 221 -7.81 -10.12 8.22
CA PHE A 221 -7.41 -10.15 6.81
C PHE A 221 -8.08 -11.25 6.02
N SER A 222 -8.05 -12.50 6.51
CA SER A 222 -8.55 -13.67 5.77
C SER A 222 -10.05 -13.60 5.48
N THR A 223 -10.83 -12.97 6.36
CA THR A 223 -12.28 -12.78 6.21
C THR A 223 -12.62 -11.53 5.39
N GLY A 224 -11.67 -10.61 5.19
CA GLY A 224 -11.92 -9.30 4.59
C GLY A 224 -12.82 -8.40 5.44
N TYR A 225 -12.88 -8.63 6.75
CA TYR A 225 -13.84 -7.99 7.66
C TYR A 225 -13.83 -6.46 7.60
N VAL A 226 -12.64 -5.86 7.45
CA VAL A 226 -12.45 -4.40 7.36
C VAL A 226 -12.11 -3.93 5.93
N LYS A 227 -12.19 -4.81 4.92
CA LYS A 227 -11.82 -4.49 3.55
C LYS A 227 -12.65 -3.31 3.01
N ASN A 228 -11.96 -2.28 2.50
CA ASN A 228 -12.54 -1.04 1.97
C ASN A 228 -13.40 -0.23 2.97
N LYS A 229 -13.30 -0.52 4.26
CA LYS A 229 -14.01 0.18 5.35
C LYS A 229 -13.06 1.09 6.10
N VAL A 230 -13.57 1.99 6.94
CA VAL A 230 -12.76 2.81 7.85
C VAL A 230 -12.67 2.11 9.20
N MET A 231 -11.45 1.99 9.72
CA MET A 231 -11.18 1.50 11.08
C MET A 231 -11.14 2.70 12.03
N GLU A 232 -12.11 2.79 12.95
CA GLU A 232 -12.16 3.86 13.95
C GLU A 232 -11.76 3.30 15.32
N PHE A 233 -10.61 3.73 15.83
CA PHE A 233 -10.03 3.27 17.09
C PHE A 233 -10.62 4.05 18.26
N VAL A 234 -11.29 3.35 19.15
CA VAL A 234 -12.07 3.90 20.25
C VAL A 234 -11.97 3.02 21.51
N GLY A 235 -12.52 3.48 22.59
CA GLY A 235 -12.60 2.74 23.85
C GLY A 235 -11.56 3.17 24.88
N PRO A 236 -11.70 2.70 26.13
CA PRO A 236 -10.88 3.17 27.26
C PRO A 236 -9.40 2.78 27.15
N GLY A 237 -9.07 1.72 26.41
CA GLY A 237 -7.69 1.29 26.21
C GLY A 237 -6.84 2.27 25.39
N VAL A 238 -7.45 3.17 24.60
CA VAL A 238 -6.71 4.16 23.82
C VAL A 238 -5.86 5.05 24.74
N ALA A 239 -6.39 5.50 25.87
CA ALA A 239 -5.69 6.34 26.82
C ALA A 239 -4.45 5.67 27.47
N ASN A 240 -4.35 4.34 27.41
CA ASN A 240 -3.21 3.59 27.96
C ASN A 240 -2.03 3.48 26.99
N LEU A 241 -2.19 3.90 25.73
CA LEU A 241 -1.16 3.87 24.68
C LEU A 241 -0.49 5.23 24.54
N SER A 242 0.84 5.26 24.40
CA SER A 242 1.55 6.47 23.98
C SER A 242 1.19 6.82 22.54
N GLU A 243 1.46 8.06 22.12
CA GLU A 243 1.18 8.46 20.73
C GLU A 243 2.05 7.68 19.73
N ASP A 244 3.33 7.42 20.03
CA ASP A 244 4.22 6.59 19.22
C ASP A 244 3.68 5.15 19.08
N PHE A 245 3.09 4.59 20.13
CA PHE A 245 2.47 3.27 20.10
C PHE A 245 1.24 3.23 19.18
N ARG A 246 0.35 4.23 19.28
CA ARG A 246 -0.81 4.37 18.38
C ARG A 246 -0.39 4.52 16.92
N ILE A 247 0.61 5.34 16.65
CA ILE A 247 1.21 5.54 15.33
C ILE A 247 1.74 4.23 14.74
N GLY A 248 2.39 3.41 15.58
CA GLY A 248 2.90 2.10 15.16
C GLY A 248 1.80 1.10 14.77
N ILE A 249 0.67 1.10 15.47
CA ILE A 249 -0.52 0.30 15.09
C ILE A 249 -1.15 0.88 13.83
N ASP A 250 -1.37 2.20 13.80
CA ASP A 250 -2.12 2.88 12.75
C ASP A 250 -1.52 2.65 11.36
N VAL A 251 -0.20 2.76 11.22
CA VAL A 251 0.49 2.56 9.94
C VAL A 251 0.31 1.15 9.39
N MET A 252 0.18 0.16 10.24
CA MET A 252 -0.01 -1.24 9.86
C MET A 252 -1.45 -1.59 9.45
N THR A 253 -2.42 -0.71 9.69
CA THR A 253 -3.81 -0.92 9.27
C THR A 253 -3.94 -1.10 7.75
N THR A 254 -3.00 -0.56 6.97
CA THR A 254 -2.92 -0.79 5.52
C THR A 254 -2.92 -2.27 5.15
N GLU A 255 -2.28 -3.12 5.96
CA GLU A 255 -2.16 -4.55 5.70
C GLU A 255 -3.45 -5.34 5.99
N THR A 256 -4.49 -4.68 6.51
CA THR A 256 -5.84 -5.24 6.63
C THR A 256 -6.71 -5.00 5.40
N THR A 257 -6.20 -4.29 4.39
CA THR A 257 -6.94 -3.83 3.20
C THR A 257 -8.05 -2.81 3.49
N CYS A 258 -8.06 -2.17 4.67
CA CYS A 258 -8.99 -1.10 4.98
C CYS A 258 -8.80 0.14 4.07
N LEU A 259 -9.83 0.95 3.93
CA LEU A 259 -9.78 2.20 3.16
C LEU A 259 -8.91 3.24 3.89
N SER A 260 -9.17 3.43 5.17
CA SER A 260 -8.45 4.37 6.03
C SER A 260 -8.60 3.97 7.50
N SER A 261 -7.91 4.69 8.38
CA SER A 261 -8.02 4.59 9.83
C SER A 261 -8.12 5.97 10.46
N ILE A 262 -8.77 6.04 11.60
CA ILE A 262 -8.89 7.26 12.44
C ILE A 262 -9.00 6.86 13.91
N TRP A 263 -8.47 7.67 14.79
CA TRP A 263 -8.48 7.44 16.23
C TRP A 263 -9.20 8.57 16.96
N GLN A 264 -9.83 8.27 18.09
CA GLN A 264 -10.15 9.30 19.05
C GLN A 264 -8.86 9.97 19.56
N THR A 265 -8.88 11.28 19.73
CA THR A 265 -7.73 12.06 20.20
C THR A 265 -7.91 12.46 21.65
N ASP A 266 -6.79 12.57 22.37
CA ASP A 266 -6.75 12.91 23.79
C ASP A 266 -5.53 13.78 24.13
N GLU A 267 -5.23 13.91 25.40
CA GLU A 267 -4.14 14.73 25.91
C GLU A 267 -2.76 14.28 25.40
N LYS A 268 -2.57 12.98 25.07
CA LYS A 268 -1.31 12.48 24.48
C LYS A 268 -1.14 12.93 23.04
N THR A 269 -2.23 12.98 22.29
CA THR A 269 -2.21 13.56 20.94
C THR A 269 -1.96 15.07 21.01
N GLU A 270 -2.53 15.77 21.98
CA GLU A 270 -2.26 17.20 22.24
C GLU A 270 -0.78 17.43 22.54
N GLU A 271 -0.20 16.66 23.48
CA GLU A 271 1.22 16.69 23.82
C GLU A 271 2.13 16.47 22.61
N PHE A 272 1.78 15.52 21.71
CA PHE A 272 2.53 15.32 20.47
C PHE A 272 2.59 16.60 19.63
N PHE A 273 1.46 17.27 19.41
CA PHE A 273 1.44 18.52 18.66
C PHE A 273 2.18 19.65 19.39
N GLU A 274 2.12 19.72 20.72
CA GLU A 274 2.87 20.69 21.53
C GLU A 274 4.38 20.50 21.38
N ILE A 275 4.88 19.27 21.52
CA ILE A 275 6.30 18.92 21.35
C ILE A 275 6.81 19.33 19.96
N HIS A 276 5.95 19.22 18.93
CA HIS A 276 6.29 19.61 17.56
C HIS A 276 6.04 21.09 17.27
N GLY A 277 5.69 21.91 18.26
CA GLY A 277 5.41 23.35 18.09
C GLY A 277 4.16 23.64 17.25
N ARG A 278 3.20 22.71 17.26
CA ARG A 278 2.01 22.70 16.39
C ARG A 278 0.70 22.55 17.19
N SER A 279 0.63 23.11 18.39
CA SER A 279 -0.55 23.02 19.27
C SER A 279 -1.85 23.46 18.58
N GLY A 280 -1.77 24.38 17.61
CA GLY A 280 -2.93 24.83 16.83
C GLY A 280 -3.51 23.77 15.87
N ASP A 281 -2.81 22.68 15.62
CA ASP A 281 -3.26 21.58 14.77
C ASP A 281 -4.01 20.49 15.57
N TYR A 282 -3.99 20.58 16.89
CA TYR A 282 -4.76 19.70 17.75
C TYR A 282 -6.24 20.10 17.80
N LYS A 283 -7.10 19.09 17.78
CA LYS A 283 -8.53 19.18 18.04
C LYS A 283 -8.96 17.89 18.72
N LYS A 284 -9.76 17.99 19.77
CA LYS A 284 -10.35 16.82 20.39
C LYS A 284 -11.38 16.18 19.43
N LEU A 285 -11.12 14.96 19.02
CA LEU A 285 -11.99 14.14 18.20
C LEU A 285 -12.48 12.96 19.03
N THR A 286 -13.78 12.88 19.25
CA THR A 286 -14.42 11.79 19.99
C THR A 286 -15.71 11.40 19.27
N PRO A 287 -16.10 10.11 19.29
CA PRO A 287 -17.43 9.73 18.84
C PRO A 287 -18.51 10.44 19.68
N ALA A 288 -19.70 10.58 19.13
CA ALA A 288 -20.85 11.13 19.87
C ALA A 288 -21.26 10.23 21.06
N ASP A 289 -22.03 10.78 22.01
CA ASP A 289 -22.50 10.02 23.20
C ASP A 289 -23.19 8.71 22.86
N VAL A 290 -23.88 8.65 21.72
CA VAL A 290 -24.48 7.44 21.16
C VAL A 290 -24.03 7.33 19.72
N THR A 291 -23.20 6.35 19.45
CA THR A 291 -22.62 6.13 18.13
C THR A 291 -22.89 4.70 17.68
N TYR A 292 -23.16 4.50 16.38
CA TYR A 292 -23.36 3.19 15.79
C TYR A 292 -22.27 2.89 14.74
N TYR A 293 -21.68 1.72 14.86
CA TYR A 293 -20.70 1.18 13.94
C TYR A 293 -21.25 -0.03 13.17
N ASP A 294 -20.84 -0.20 11.92
CA ASP A 294 -21.27 -1.30 11.05
C ASP A 294 -20.70 -2.66 11.48
N GLY A 295 -19.83 -2.67 12.45
CA GLY A 295 -19.21 -3.82 13.09
C GLY A 295 -18.20 -3.38 14.12
N ALA A 296 -17.61 -4.33 14.85
CA ALA A 296 -16.54 -4.02 15.79
C ALA A 296 -15.50 -5.14 15.86
N VAL A 297 -14.25 -4.75 16.12
CA VAL A 297 -13.16 -5.62 16.55
C VAL A 297 -12.87 -5.26 18.01
N VAL A 298 -13.09 -6.20 18.90
CA VAL A 298 -12.91 -6.00 20.35
C VAL A 298 -11.56 -6.58 20.77
N ILE A 299 -10.73 -5.75 21.40
CA ILE A 299 -9.35 -6.09 21.76
C ILE A 299 -9.10 -5.74 23.23
N ASP A 300 -8.76 -6.74 24.02
CA ASP A 300 -8.15 -6.52 25.33
C ASP A 300 -6.63 -6.53 25.17
N LEU A 301 -6.01 -5.37 25.28
CA LEU A 301 -4.57 -5.17 25.11
C LEU A 301 -3.73 -6.04 26.08
N ALA A 302 -4.25 -6.32 27.28
CA ALA A 302 -3.56 -7.16 28.26
C ALA A 302 -3.43 -8.63 27.84
N THR A 303 -4.18 -9.06 26.81
CA THR A 303 -4.12 -10.44 26.31
C THR A 303 -3.19 -10.63 25.13
N ILE A 304 -2.67 -9.55 24.54
CA ILE A 304 -1.75 -9.59 23.41
C ILE A 304 -0.37 -10.00 23.91
N LYS A 305 0.26 -10.93 23.20
CA LYS A 305 1.61 -11.40 23.44
C LYS A 305 2.55 -10.97 22.31
N PRO A 306 3.88 -11.09 22.48
CA PRO A 306 4.81 -10.87 21.38
C PRO A 306 4.48 -11.76 20.17
N MET A 307 4.34 -11.12 19.00
CA MET A 307 3.89 -11.75 17.77
C MET A 307 5.02 -11.86 16.73
N ILE A 308 4.89 -12.84 15.86
CA ILE A 308 5.69 -12.97 14.63
C ILE A 308 4.76 -13.26 13.46
N ALA A 309 4.88 -12.49 12.38
CA ALA A 309 4.24 -12.86 11.13
C ALA A 309 5.25 -13.64 10.28
N MET A 310 4.97 -14.92 10.09
CA MET A 310 5.83 -15.83 9.31
C MET A 310 5.79 -15.46 7.82
N PRO A 311 6.84 -15.79 7.04
CA PRO A 311 6.79 -15.56 5.60
C PRO A 311 5.56 -16.26 4.96
N PHE A 312 4.85 -15.71 3.99
CA PHE A 312 5.16 -14.57 3.12
C PHE A 312 4.02 -13.54 3.11
N HIS A 313 3.33 -13.36 4.23
CA HIS A 313 2.25 -12.37 4.36
C HIS A 313 2.10 -11.91 5.82
N PRO A 314 1.79 -10.61 6.09
CA PRO A 314 1.62 -10.11 7.46
C PRO A 314 0.50 -10.79 8.25
N SER A 315 -0.51 -11.35 7.57
CA SER A 315 -1.62 -12.07 8.22
C SER A 315 -1.26 -13.47 8.73
N ILE A 316 -0.09 -14.01 8.37
CA ILE A 316 0.39 -15.30 8.87
C ILE A 316 1.04 -15.08 10.25
N ALA A 317 0.26 -14.55 11.17
CA ALA A 317 0.69 -14.07 12.47
C ALA A 317 0.43 -15.09 13.59
N TYR A 318 1.44 -15.33 14.40
CA TYR A 318 1.42 -16.24 15.55
C TYR A 318 2.09 -15.59 16.75
N GLU A 319 1.78 -16.06 17.95
CA GLU A 319 2.58 -15.76 19.14
C GLU A 319 3.98 -16.37 18.97
N ILE A 320 5.05 -15.66 19.36
CA ILE A 320 6.43 -16.17 19.26
C ILE A 320 6.59 -17.46 20.09
N ASP A 321 5.97 -17.52 21.26
CA ASP A 321 5.98 -18.72 22.11
C ASP A 321 5.37 -19.93 21.41
N TYR A 322 4.27 -19.71 20.64
CA TYR A 322 3.66 -20.77 19.85
C TYR A 322 4.58 -21.27 18.75
N VAL A 323 5.26 -20.38 18.04
CA VAL A 323 6.23 -20.75 17.01
C VAL A 323 7.39 -21.54 17.63
N ASN A 324 7.95 -21.09 18.76
CA ASN A 324 9.03 -21.77 19.46
C ASN A 324 8.64 -23.17 19.96
N ALA A 325 7.37 -23.33 20.38
CA ALA A 325 6.86 -24.64 20.84
C ALA A 325 6.56 -25.61 19.68
N ASN A 326 6.37 -25.11 18.44
CA ASN A 326 5.93 -25.89 17.28
C ASN A 326 6.85 -25.71 16.06
N LEU A 327 8.15 -25.55 16.26
CA LEU A 327 9.12 -25.15 15.24
C LEU A 327 9.08 -26.01 13.98
N GLU A 328 9.10 -27.33 14.10
CA GLU A 328 9.12 -28.22 12.94
C GLU A 328 7.87 -28.05 12.05
N GLN A 329 6.71 -27.92 12.67
CA GLN A 329 5.45 -27.67 11.97
C GLN A 329 5.49 -26.28 11.27
N MET A 330 5.87 -25.23 11.98
CA MET A 330 5.89 -23.86 11.46
C MET A 330 6.87 -23.71 10.30
N ILE A 331 8.02 -24.34 10.40
CA ILE A 331 9.02 -24.35 9.32
C ILE A 331 8.50 -25.15 8.12
N HIS A 332 7.92 -26.33 8.34
CA HIS A 332 7.33 -27.12 7.26
C HIS A 332 6.24 -26.34 6.51
N GLU A 333 5.29 -25.74 7.22
CA GLU A 333 4.24 -24.93 6.62
C GLU A 333 4.80 -23.72 5.84
N THR A 334 5.89 -23.12 6.32
CA THR A 334 6.57 -22.02 5.63
C THR A 334 7.25 -22.48 4.36
N GLU A 335 7.90 -23.63 4.38
CA GLU A 335 8.51 -24.26 3.19
C GLU A 335 7.46 -24.64 2.14
N GLU A 336 6.28 -25.16 2.56
CA GLU A 336 5.18 -25.44 1.62
C GLU A 336 4.61 -24.16 0.99
N ARG A 337 4.46 -23.08 1.77
CA ARG A 337 4.09 -21.76 1.20
C ARG A 337 5.12 -21.24 0.21
N ALA A 338 6.41 -21.47 0.46
CA ALA A 338 7.47 -21.12 -0.47
C ALA A 338 7.35 -21.88 -1.80
N LYS A 339 7.04 -23.18 -1.77
CA LYS A 339 6.81 -23.98 -2.98
C LYS A 339 5.65 -23.44 -3.81
N VAL A 340 4.56 -23.02 -3.15
CA VAL A 340 3.43 -22.39 -3.84
C VAL A 340 3.86 -21.08 -4.52
N SER A 341 4.65 -20.25 -3.82
CA SER A 341 5.05 -18.93 -4.34
C SER A 341 6.13 -18.99 -5.42
N PHE A 342 7.07 -19.93 -5.33
CA PHE A 342 8.27 -19.97 -6.17
C PHE A 342 8.33 -21.19 -7.12
N GLY A 343 7.44 -22.17 -6.93
CA GLY A 343 7.48 -23.46 -7.65
C GLY A 343 8.75 -24.27 -7.29
N ASP A 344 8.99 -25.32 -8.07
CA ASP A 344 10.15 -26.21 -7.88
C ASP A 344 11.47 -25.62 -8.39
N LYS A 345 11.48 -24.37 -8.83
CA LYS A 345 12.65 -23.73 -9.44
C LYS A 345 13.71 -23.34 -8.43
N ILE A 346 13.35 -23.27 -7.14
CA ILE A 346 14.23 -22.79 -6.07
C ILE A 346 14.13 -23.74 -4.88
N GLU A 347 15.29 -24.16 -4.41
CA GLU A 347 15.41 -24.90 -3.15
C GLU A 347 15.37 -23.90 -1.98
N TYR A 348 14.26 -23.87 -1.25
CA TYR A 348 14.08 -23.08 -0.04
C TYR A 348 13.95 -23.99 1.17
N SER A 349 14.81 -23.83 2.15
CA SER A 349 14.73 -24.59 3.40
C SER A 349 15.16 -23.76 4.60
N LEU A 350 14.35 -23.80 5.64
CA LEU A 350 14.61 -23.22 6.95
C LEU A 350 14.99 -24.28 8.01
N LYS A 351 14.99 -25.57 7.67
CA LYS A 351 15.32 -26.66 8.62
C LYS A 351 16.71 -26.51 9.22
N ASN A 352 17.68 -26.02 8.43
CA ASN A 352 19.04 -25.76 8.88
C ASN A 352 19.16 -24.57 9.84
N LYS A 353 18.07 -23.81 10.07
CA LYS A 353 17.99 -22.74 11.07
C LYS A 353 17.57 -23.26 12.44
N ILE A 354 17.13 -24.51 12.55
CA ILE A 354 16.84 -25.14 13.84
C ILE A 354 18.14 -25.75 14.38
N VAL A 355 18.66 -25.15 15.43
CA VAL A 355 19.88 -25.60 16.12
C VAL A 355 19.56 -25.82 17.60
N ASP A 356 19.84 -27.01 18.12
CA ASP A 356 19.54 -27.40 19.50
C ASP A 356 18.07 -27.15 19.91
N GLY A 357 17.14 -27.38 18.97
CA GLY A 357 15.69 -27.17 19.17
C GLY A 357 15.26 -25.71 19.22
N LYS A 358 16.07 -24.77 18.77
CA LYS A 358 15.80 -23.33 18.73
C LYS A 358 15.94 -22.80 17.31
N LEU A 359 15.11 -21.83 16.96
CA LEU A 359 15.20 -21.14 15.67
C LEU A 359 16.25 -20.04 15.74
N LEU A 360 17.26 -20.15 14.87
CA LEU A 360 18.26 -19.10 14.65
C LEU A 360 17.87 -18.24 13.45
N VAL A 361 17.88 -16.94 13.64
CA VAL A 361 17.69 -15.94 12.57
C VAL A 361 19.05 -15.35 12.19
N ASP A 362 19.16 -14.89 10.95
CA ASP A 362 20.42 -14.38 10.42
C ASP A 362 20.52 -12.85 10.48
N GLN A 363 19.37 -12.15 10.51
CA GLN A 363 19.35 -10.69 10.45
C GLN A 363 18.16 -10.12 11.22
N GLY A 364 18.39 -9.05 11.99
CA GLY A 364 17.39 -8.21 12.61
C GLY A 364 17.39 -6.80 12.01
N ILE A 365 16.22 -6.24 11.70
CA ILE A 365 16.09 -4.87 11.19
C ILE A 365 14.96 -4.13 11.90
N ILE A 366 15.26 -2.92 12.37
CA ILE A 366 14.27 -1.96 12.89
C ILE A 366 14.28 -0.76 11.94
N ALA A 367 13.21 -0.56 11.15
CA ALA A 367 13.24 0.41 10.07
C ALA A 367 11.88 1.00 9.70
N GLY A 368 11.93 2.09 8.96
CA GLY A 368 10.79 2.71 8.31
C GLY A 368 9.82 3.40 9.27
N CYS A 369 8.63 3.65 8.75
CA CYS A 369 7.57 4.38 9.47
C CYS A 369 6.91 3.57 10.59
N ALA A 370 7.08 2.24 10.60
CA ALA A 370 6.58 1.36 11.65
C ALA A 370 7.62 1.15 12.77
N GLY A 371 8.86 0.76 12.40
CA GLY A 371 9.89 0.39 13.37
C GLY A 371 10.77 1.54 13.85
N GLY A 372 11.02 2.54 12.99
CA GLY A 372 12.00 3.61 13.24
C GLY A 372 11.56 4.73 14.19
N GLY A 373 10.44 4.57 14.91
CA GLY A 373 9.95 5.51 15.91
C GLY A 373 10.87 5.60 17.13
N PHE A 374 10.80 6.72 17.82
CA PHE A 374 11.67 7.02 18.96
C PHE A 374 11.55 5.98 20.09
N GLU A 375 10.33 5.71 20.55
CA GLU A 375 10.09 4.75 21.65
C GLU A 375 10.53 3.32 21.30
N ASN A 376 10.33 2.89 20.04
CA ASN A 376 10.75 1.56 19.61
C ASN A 376 12.26 1.38 19.70
N ILE A 377 13.03 2.40 19.29
CA ILE A 377 14.50 2.35 19.30
C ILE A 377 15.03 2.46 20.72
N CYS A 378 14.43 3.30 21.56
CA CYS A 378 14.76 3.41 22.98
C CYS A 378 14.52 2.08 23.72
N ALA A 379 13.37 1.45 23.51
CA ALA A 379 13.06 0.15 24.11
C ALA A 379 14.03 -0.94 23.64
N ALA A 380 14.42 -0.94 22.36
CA ALA A 380 15.44 -1.85 21.84
C ALA A 380 16.80 -1.65 22.53
N ALA A 381 17.20 -0.40 22.77
CA ALA A 381 18.45 -0.08 23.46
C ALA A 381 18.45 -0.55 24.92
N ASP A 382 17.35 -0.37 25.65
CA ASP A 382 17.22 -0.86 27.02
C ASP A 382 17.37 -2.39 27.10
N ILE A 383 16.74 -3.13 26.18
CA ILE A 383 16.80 -4.59 26.11
C ILE A 383 18.22 -5.05 25.78
N MET A 384 18.93 -4.34 24.91
CA MET A 384 20.27 -4.70 24.45
C MET A 384 21.40 -4.17 25.33
N LYS A 385 21.12 -3.26 26.25
CA LYS A 385 22.14 -2.62 27.10
C LYS A 385 23.03 -3.65 27.83
N GLY A 386 24.34 -3.52 27.61
CA GLY A 386 25.33 -4.45 28.20
C GLY A 386 25.35 -5.84 27.55
N LYS A 387 24.63 -6.02 26.42
CA LYS A 387 24.67 -7.22 25.59
C LYS A 387 25.40 -6.93 24.27
N TYR A 388 25.64 -7.97 23.49
CA TYR A 388 26.21 -7.84 22.14
C TYR A 388 25.61 -8.88 21.21
N ILE A 389 25.52 -8.54 19.93
CA ILE A 389 24.89 -9.39 18.90
C ILE A 389 25.73 -10.62 18.51
N GLY A 390 26.97 -10.72 18.99
CA GLY A 390 27.91 -11.78 18.64
C GLY A 390 28.78 -11.42 17.43
N SER A 391 29.68 -12.36 17.09
CA SER A 391 30.63 -12.24 15.98
C SER A 391 30.39 -13.29 14.88
N ASP A 392 29.25 -13.95 14.91
CA ASP A 392 28.84 -14.97 13.94
C ASP A 392 27.88 -14.36 12.89
N LYS A 393 26.97 -15.14 12.36
CA LYS A 393 26.11 -14.79 11.20
C LYS A 393 25.11 -13.68 11.47
N PHE A 394 24.64 -13.53 12.71
CA PHE A 394 23.59 -12.55 13.01
C PHE A 394 24.07 -11.11 12.84
N THR A 395 23.29 -10.31 12.13
CA THR A 395 23.52 -8.87 11.94
C THR A 395 22.29 -8.07 12.33
N MET A 396 22.48 -6.81 12.74
CA MET A 396 21.39 -5.91 13.09
C MET A 396 21.59 -4.51 12.51
N SER A 397 20.57 -3.99 11.83
CA SER A 397 20.53 -2.62 11.34
C SER A 397 19.32 -1.86 11.89
N ILE A 398 19.53 -0.61 12.28
CA ILE A 398 18.51 0.28 12.86
C ILE A 398 18.48 1.58 12.06
N TYR A 399 17.26 1.97 11.63
CA TYR A 399 17.00 3.15 10.82
C TYR A 399 16.00 4.05 11.55
N PRO A 400 16.43 5.09 12.27
CA PRO A 400 15.52 6.11 12.79
C PRO A 400 14.67 6.71 11.67
N ALA A 401 13.39 6.93 11.93
CA ALA A 401 12.44 7.34 10.89
C ALA A 401 12.64 8.80 10.41
N SER A 402 13.33 9.61 11.21
CA SER A 402 13.70 10.99 10.85
C SER A 402 15.02 11.41 11.49
N THR A 403 15.64 12.46 10.94
CA THR A 403 16.84 13.05 11.53
C THR A 403 16.56 13.71 12.89
N PRO A 404 15.42 14.37 13.16
CA PRO A 404 15.08 14.80 14.52
C PRO A 404 15.09 13.66 15.54
N ILE A 405 14.48 12.50 15.22
CA ILE A 405 14.55 11.31 16.06
C ILE A 405 16.01 10.87 16.26
N TYR A 406 16.78 10.75 15.18
CA TYR A 406 18.17 10.33 15.27
C TYR A 406 19.02 11.26 16.15
N MET A 407 18.84 12.57 15.99
CA MET A 407 19.55 13.55 16.83
C MET A 407 19.20 13.39 18.31
N GLU A 408 17.94 13.11 18.63
CA GLU A 408 17.53 12.92 20.02
C GLU A 408 18.10 11.61 20.60
N LEU A 409 18.17 10.52 19.82
CA LEU A 409 18.86 9.27 20.20
C LEU A 409 20.36 9.49 20.44
N VAL A 410 20.99 10.41 19.71
CA VAL A 410 22.39 10.80 19.96
C VAL A 410 22.54 11.58 21.25
N LYS A 411 21.68 12.58 21.48
CA LYS A 411 21.73 13.47 22.66
C LYS A 411 21.50 12.70 23.97
N ASN A 412 20.58 11.73 23.98
CA ASN A 412 20.26 10.95 25.17
C ASN A 412 21.13 9.69 25.39
N GLY A 413 22.08 9.44 24.48
CA GLY A 413 23.03 8.32 24.57
C GLY A 413 22.52 6.96 24.10
N VAL A 414 21.26 6.85 23.66
CA VAL A 414 20.66 5.62 23.12
C VAL A 414 21.44 5.12 21.89
N ALA A 415 21.84 6.05 21.01
CA ALA A 415 22.64 5.72 19.84
C ALA A 415 23.99 5.04 20.23
N ALA A 416 24.68 5.59 21.22
CA ALA A 416 25.95 5.01 21.73
C ALA A 416 25.71 3.62 22.31
N THR A 417 24.68 3.44 23.13
CA THR A 417 24.32 2.13 23.72
C THR A 417 24.10 1.08 22.62
N LEU A 418 23.40 1.40 21.55
CA LEU A 418 23.15 0.47 20.44
C LEU A 418 24.43 0.15 19.67
N LEU A 419 25.28 1.14 19.39
CA LEU A 419 26.55 0.94 18.69
C LEU A 419 27.50 0.03 19.48
N GLU A 420 27.53 0.13 20.80
CA GLU A 420 28.35 -0.74 21.68
C GLU A 420 27.92 -2.20 21.57
N THR A 421 26.67 -2.50 21.24
CA THR A 421 26.18 -3.88 21.06
C THR A 421 26.63 -4.52 19.76
N GLY A 422 27.18 -3.75 18.82
CA GLY A 422 27.51 -4.17 17.46
C GLY A 422 26.39 -3.94 16.43
N ALA A 423 25.27 -3.32 16.81
CA ALA A 423 24.22 -2.90 15.86
C ALA A 423 24.71 -1.73 14.99
N ILE A 424 24.19 -1.66 13.77
CA ILE A 424 24.53 -0.61 12.80
C ILE A 424 23.40 0.43 12.77
N LEU A 425 23.72 1.67 13.14
CA LEU A 425 22.78 2.79 13.00
C LEU A 425 22.94 3.45 11.63
N LYS A 426 21.82 3.63 10.95
CA LYS A 426 21.76 4.26 9.62
C LYS A 426 20.82 5.46 9.66
N THR A 427 20.74 6.22 8.57
CA THR A 427 19.86 7.39 8.43
C THR A 427 18.46 6.99 7.96
N ALA A 428 17.50 7.91 7.99
CA ALA A 428 16.14 7.69 7.52
C ALA A 428 16.12 7.20 6.07
N PHE A 429 15.58 6.00 5.86
CA PHE A 429 15.54 5.32 4.57
C PHE A 429 14.51 4.19 4.58
N CYS A 430 13.68 4.12 3.53
CA CYS A 430 12.65 3.07 3.39
C CYS A 430 13.16 1.78 2.72
N GLY A 431 14.39 1.76 2.23
CA GLY A 431 14.96 0.65 1.45
C GLY A 431 14.71 -0.75 2.03
N PRO A 432 14.96 -1.00 3.32
CA PRO A 432 14.73 -2.31 3.91
C PRO A 432 13.25 -2.76 3.90
N CYS A 433 12.31 -1.82 3.82
CA CYS A 433 10.88 -2.14 3.80
C CYS A 433 10.40 -2.67 2.44
N PHE A 434 11.17 -2.48 1.36
CA PHE A 434 10.75 -2.84 0.00
C PHE A 434 11.83 -3.53 -0.86
N GLY A 435 12.92 -4.00 -0.23
CA GLY A 435 13.95 -4.80 -0.90
C GLY A 435 15.02 -3.99 -1.66
N ALA A 436 15.26 -2.74 -1.27
CA ALA A 436 16.30 -1.88 -1.83
C ALA A 436 17.44 -1.57 -0.84
N GLY A 437 17.56 -2.33 0.23
CA GLY A 437 18.63 -2.17 1.21
C GLY A 437 18.64 -3.30 2.23
N ASP A 438 19.80 -3.60 2.79
CA ASP A 438 20.01 -4.68 3.76
C ASP A 438 19.46 -6.05 3.30
N THR A 439 19.68 -6.37 2.03
CA THR A 439 19.34 -7.70 1.50
C THR A 439 20.21 -8.75 2.19
N PRO A 440 19.63 -9.76 2.85
CA PRO A 440 20.40 -10.78 3.52
C PRO A 440 21.03 -11.79 2.54
N ALA A 441 21.87 -12.68 3.05
CA ALA A 441 22.47 -13.73 2.25
C ALA A 441 21.42 -14.70 1.69
N ASN A 442 21.80 -15.48 0.68
CA ASN A 442 20.94 -16.51 0.11
C ASN A 442 20.49 -17.52 1.19
N ASN A 443 19.22 -17.89 1.17
CA ASN A 443 18.54 -18.74 2.15
C ASN A 443 18.60 -18.22 3.61
N ALA A 444 18.84 -16.93 3.80
CA ALA A 444 18.79 -16.30 5.12
C ALA A 444 17.34 -16.07 5.58
N PHE A 445 17.17 -16.04 6.90
CA PHE A 445 15.94 -15.70 7.57
C PHE A 445 16.12 -14.38 8.33
N SER A 446 15.40 -13.33 7.89
CA SER A 446 15.45 -11.98 8.45
C SER A 446 14.21 -11.71 9.29
N ILE A 447 14.36 -11.10 10.46
CA ILE A 447 13.24 -10.57 11.27
C ILE A 447 13.23 -9.04 11.20
N ARG A 448 12.08 -8.44 10.93
CA ARG A 448 12.01 -7.01 10.70
C ARG A 448 10.83 -6.36 11.41
N HIS A 449 11.08 -5.25 12.06
CA HIS A 449 10.04 -4.29 12.36
C HIS A 449 9.94 -3.33 11.17
N SER A 450 9.18 -3.76 10.20
CA SER A 450 8.82 -3.05 8.97
C SER A 450 7.38 -3.42 8.62
N THR A 451 6.91 -3.05 7.44
CA THR A 451 5.47 -3.16 7.14
C THR A 451 5.07 -4.43 6.42
N ARG A 452 5.96 -5.08 5.64
CA ARG A 452 5.61 -6.22 4.77
C ARG A 452 6.70 -7.28 4.71
N ASN A 453 6.26 -8.53 4.56
CA ASN A 453 7.11 -9.70 4.38
C ASN A 453 6.69 -10.57 3.18
N PHE A 454 6.17 -9.96 2.12
CA PHE A 454 5.83 -10.63 0.87
C PHE A 454 7.04 -11.35 0.26
N PRO A 455 6.82 -12.32 -0.66
CA PRO A 455 7.92 -13.00 -1.36
C PRO A 455 8.90 -11.99 -1.98
N ASN A 456 10.20 -12.23 -1.78
CA ASN A 456 11.32 -11.40 -2.25
C ASN A 456 11.31 -9.93 -1.75
N ARG A 457 10.53 -9.62 -0.71
CA ARG A 457 10.44 -8.26 -0.14
C ARG A 457 11.76 -7.81 0.51
N GLU A 458 12.62 -8.73 0.82
CA GLU A 458 13.97 -8.48 1.33
C GLU A 458 15.01 -8.14 0.25
N GLY A 459 14.70 -8.36 -1.03
CA GLY A 459 15.53 -8.00 -2.17
C GLY A 459 16.18 -9.15 -2.94
N SER A 460 15.91 -10.42 -2.57
CA SER A 460 16.40 -11.57 -3.34
C SER A 460 15.77 -11.63 -4.74
N LYS A 461 16.51 -12.17 -5.72
CA LYS A 461 16.12 -12.28 -7.12
C LYS A 461 15.98 -13.74 -7.53
N VAL A 462 14.75 -14.22 -7.60
CA VAL A 462 14.41 -15.62 -7.94
C VAL A 462 15.01 -16.05 -9.28
N GLN A 463 14.92 -15.18 -10.29
CA GLN A 463 15.49 -15.44 -11.62
C GLN A 463 17.02 -15.61 -11.61
N SER A 464 17.70 -15.17 -10.55
CA SER A 464 19.14 -15.38 -10.34
C SER A 464 19.44 -16.53 -9.35
N GLY A 465 18.45 -17.38 -9.05
CA GLY A 465 18.59 -18.49 -8.10
C GLY A 465 18.69 -18.04 -6.63
N GLN A 466 18.33 -16.78 -6.34
CA GLN A 466 18.41 -16.23 -5.00
C GLN A 466 17.06 -16.39 -4.29
N ILE A 467 17.11 -16.73 -3.00
CA ILE A 467 15.97 -16.70 -2.10
C ILE A 467 16.43 -16.34 -0.70
N SER A 468 15.63 -15.52 -0.04
CA SER A 468 15.66 -15.31 1.41
C SER A 468 14.24 -14.99 1.88
N SER A 469 14.02 -14.85 3.16
CA SER A 469 12.69 -14.62 3.68
C SER A 469 12.69 -13.64 4.84
N VAL A 470 11.54 -13.00 5.02
CA VAL A 470 11.30 -12.05 6.11
C VAL A 470 10.14 -12.53 6.96
N ALA A 471 10.31 -12.47 8.28
CA ALA A 471 9.23 -12.45 9.24
C ALA A 471 9.11 -11.05 9.87
N LEU A 472 7.89 -10.62 10.20
CA LEU A 472 7.67 -9.34 10.90
C LEU A 472 7.61 -9.57 12.39
N MET A 473 8.26 -8.71 13.15
CA MET A 473 8.26 -8.72 14.62
C MET A 473 8.36 -7.29 15.17
N ASP A 474 7.96 -7.10 16.42
CA ASP A 474 8.20 -5.84 17.12
C ASP A 474 9.69 -5.61 17.43
N ALA A 475 10.10 -4.35 17.47
CA ALA A 475 11.47 -3.93 17.76
C ALA A 475 12.00 -4.49 19.09
N ARG A 476 11.13 -4.65 20.09
CA ARG A 476 11.48 -5.21 21.41
C ARG A 476 11.88 -6.68 21.29
N SER A 477 11.11 -7.48 20.58
CA SER A 477 11.42 -8.90 20.35
C SER A 477 12.59 -9.10 19.39
N ILE A 478 12.80 -8.19 18.42
CA ILE A 478 14.04 -8.17 17.61
C ILE A 478 15.24 -7.90 18.48
N ALA A 479 15.17 -6.94 19.40
CA ALA A 479 16.25 -6.62 20.34
C ALA A 479 16.53 -7.78 21.32
N ALA A 480 15.48 -8.46 21.82
CA ALA A 480 15.65 -9.65 22.66
C ALA A 480 16.34 -10.80 21.90
N THR A 481 15.95 -11.01 20.64
CA THR A 481 16.60 -11.99 19.74
C THR A 481 18.06 -11.61 19.47
N ALA A 482 18.36 -10.34 19.23
CA ALA A 482 19.69 -9.82 19.02
C ALA A 482 20.58 -10.00 20.28
N ALA A 483 20.04 -9.64 21.46
CA ALA A 483 20.72 -9.86 22.76
C ALA A 483 21.00 -11.35 23.02
N ASN A 484 20.24 -12.24 22.44
CA ASN A 484 20.40 -13.69 22.46
C ASN A 484 21.11 -14.24 21.20
N LYS A 485 21.86 -13.39 20.49
CA LYS A 485 22.74 -13.75 19.35
C LYS A 485 22.00 -14.44 18.20
N GLY A 486 20.79 -13.99 17.91
CA GLY A 486 19.96 -14.52 16.82
C GLY A 486 19.04 -15.67 17.20
N VAL A 487 19.00 -16.11 18.44
CA VAL A 487 18.01 -17.09 18.91
C VAL A 487 16.65 -16.39 19.04
N LEU A 488 15.63 -16.85 18.32
CA LEU A 488 14.29 -16.27 18.34
C LEU A 488 13.74 -16.20 19.78
N THR A 489 13.57 -14.98 20.30
CA THR A 489 13.25 -14.70 21.70
C THR A 489 12.14 -13.66 21.80
N PRO A 490 11.03 -13.93 22.51
CA PRO A 490 10.01 -12.92 22.79
C PRO A 490 10.51 -11.90 23.82
N ALA A 491 10.14 -10.63 23.65
CA ALA A 491 10.59 -9.57 24.56
C ALA A 491 10.04 -9.69 26.00
N THR A 492 9.05 -10.53 26.23
CA THR A 492 8.55 -10.85 27.57
C THR A 492 9.56 -11.61 28.43
N GLU A 493 10.60 -12.21 27.84
CA GLU A 493 11.72 -12.79 28.58
C GLU A 493 12.68 -11.75 29.17
N PHE A 494 12.56 -10.49 28.75
CA PHE A 494 13.38 -9.41 29.29
C PHE A 494 12.90 -9.00 30.69
N THR A 495 13.75 -9.18 31.69
CA THR A 495 13.45 -8.89 33.11
C THR A 495 13.89 -7.51 33.57
N GLY A 496 14.69 -6.78 32.74
CA GLY A 496 15.14 -5.40 33.03
C GLY A 496 14.01 -4.39 32.94
N GLU A 497 14.30 -3.13 33.16
CA GLU A 497 13.32 -2.03 33.04
C GLU A 497 13.38 -1.41 31.65
N LEU A 498 12.22 -1.04 31.09
CA LEU A 498 12.09 -0.18 29.93
C LEU A 498 11.94 1.25 30.44
N ASN A 499 12.90 2.10 30.11
CA ASN A 499 12.90 3.48 30.58
C ASN A 499 11.97 4.36 29.74
N ASN A 500 11.38 5.35 30.37
CA ASN A 500 10.63 6.39 29.67
C ASN A 500 11.62 7.52 29.31
N TYR A 501 11.96 7.62 28.03
CA TYR A 501 12.83 8.67 27.51
C TYR A 501 11.98 9.86 27.08
N ALA A 502 12.35 11.07 27.52
CA ALA A 502 11.72 12.29 27.03
C ALA A 502 12.14 12.54 25.57
N TYR A 503 11.18 12.87 24.74
CA TYR A 503 11.42 13.28 23.35
C TYR A 503 11.33 14.78 23.20
N THR A 504 12.28 15.37 22.51
CA THR A 504 12.30 16.79 22.14
C THR A 504 12.45 16.93 20.64
N PHE A 505 11.49 17.57 20.00
CA PHE A 505 11.55 17.84 18.55
C PHE A 505 12.35 19.10 18.25
N ASP A 506 13.37 18.98 17.40
CA ASP A 506 14.16 20.11 16.90
C ASP A 506 14.00 20.24 15.39
N ASP A 507 13.22 21.19 14.95
CA ASP A 507 12.91 21.44 13.54
C ASP A 507 14.04 22.14 12.75
N LYS A 508 15.16 22.51 13.41
CA LYS A 508 16.31 23.18 12.77
C LYS A 508 16.80 22.44 11.54
N ILE A 509 16.81 21.11 11.60
CA ILE A 509 17.28 20.27 10.50
C ILE A 509 16.40 20.49 9.28
N TYR A 510 15.10 20.50 9.46
CA TYR A 510 14.15 20.76 8.37
C TYR A 510 14.26 22.19 7.87
N LYS A 511 14.33 23.17 8.75
CA LYS A 511 14.53 24.59 8.39
C LYS A 511 15.80 24.81 7.55
N ASN A 512 16.85 24.05 7.82
CA ASN A 512 18.13 24.17 7.12
C ASN A 512 18.19 23.42 5.78
N ARG A 513 17.37 22.38 5.59
CA ARG A 513 17.54 21.44 4.46
C ARG A 513 16.31 21.28 3.58
N VAL A 514 15.11 21.40 4.11
CA VAL A 514 13.87 21.28 3.35
C VAL A 514 13.61 22.56 2.57
N PHE A 515 13.40 22.42 1.28
CA PHE A 515 12.92 23.53 0.46
C PHE A 515 11.38 23.62 0.61
N ASP A 516 10.90 24.77 1.04
CA ASP A 516 9.47 25.05 1.17
C ASP A 516 9.14 26.35 0.45
N SER A 517 8.41 26.25 -0.65
CA SER A 517 7.97 27.38 -1.46
C SER A 517 6.92 28.26 -0.78
N LYS A 518 6.36 27.82 0.36
CA LYS A 518 5.20 28.43 1.02
C LYS A 518 3.97 28.57 0.08
N GLY A 519 3.81 27.61 -0.83
CA GLY A 519 2.71 27.63 -1.83
C GLY A 519 2.92 28.62 -2.98
N VAL A 520 4.09 29.27 -3.06
CA VAL A 520 4.39 30.24 -4.13
C VAL A 520 5.06 29.51 -5.29
N ALA A 521 4.39 29.45 -6.44
CA ALA A 521 4.92 28.89 -7.68
C ALA A 521 5.85 29.91 -8.36
N ASP A 522 6.95 29.42 -8.93
CA ASP A 522 7.85 30.18 -9.80
C ASP A 522 7.83 29.58 -11.23
N PRO A 523 6.94 30.07 -12.12
CA PRO A 523 6.84 29.56 -13.49
C PRO A 523 8.14 29.69 -14.31
N SER A 524 9.06 30.58 -13.92
CA SER A 524 10.35 30.78 -14.61
C SER A 524 11.34 29.65 -14.34
N THR A 525 11.15 28.87 -13.29
CA THR A 525 12.01 27.73 -13.00
C THR A 525 11.89 26.67 -14.10
N GLU A 526 13.02 26.29 -14.68
CA GLU A 526 13.12 25.17 -15.61
C GLU A 526 13.20 23.85 -14.84
N ILE A 527 12.41 22.85 -15.24
CA ILE A 527 12.48 21.51 -14.66
C ILE A 527 13.70 20.79 -15.21
N GLN A 528 14.51 20.22 -14.33
CA GLN A 528 15.66 19.41 -14.72
C GLN A 528 15.21 17.98 -15.03
N PHE A 529 15.53 17.51 -16.24
CA PHE A 529 15.27 16.15 -16.69
C PHE A 529 16.59 15.39 -16.78
N GLY A 530 16.70 14.29 -16.06
CA GLY A 530 17.76 13.34 -16.29
C GLY A 530 17.51 12.47 -17.53
N PRO A 531 18.53 11.80 -18.05
CA PRO A 531 18.38 10.96 -19.26
C PRO A 531 17.43 9.78 -19.09
N ASN A 532 17.19 9.33 -17.86
CA ASN A 532 16.24 8.25 -17.54
C ASN A 532 14.78 8.73 -17.50
N ILE A 533 14.51 10.00 -17.28
CA ILE A 533 13.13 10.51 -17.16
C ILE A 533 12.51 10.60 -18.55
N LYS A 534 11.41 9.87 -18.77
CA LYS A 534 10.71 9.77 -20.06
C LYS A 534 9.24 10.16 -19.91
N ASP A 535 8.69 10.71 -21.00
CA ASP A 535 7.26 10.98 -21.09
C ASP A 535 6.46 9.69 -21.30
N TRP A 536 5.17 9.77 -20.99
CA TRP A 536 4.23 8.69 -21.28
C TRP A 536 4.05 8.50 -22.78
N PRO A 537 3.99 7.25 -23.28
CA PRO A 537 3.63 7.00 -24.67
C PRO A 537 2.18 7.44 -24.92
N LYS A 538 1.87 7.67 -26.21
CA LYS A 538 0.51 7.98 -26.63
C LYS A 538 -0.41 6.78 -26.31
N MET A 539 -1.58 7.06 -25.73
CA MET A 539 -2.61 6.09 -25.41
C MET A 539 -3.79 6.32 -26.34
N GLU A 540 -4.31 5.23 -26.95
CA GLU A 540 -5.48 5.31 -27.82
C GLU A 540 -6.78 5.25 -26.99
N ALA A 541 -7.86 5.87 -27.54
CA ALA A 541 -9.20 5.77 -26.96
C ALA A 541 -9.76 4.34 -27.14
N LEU A 542 -10.71 3.95 -26.29
CA LEU A 542 -11.37 2.66 -26.38
C LEU A 542 -12.07 2.51 -27.73
N PRO A 543 -11.74 1.51 -28.57
CA PRO A 543 -12.44 1.26 -29.84
C PRO A 543 -13.79 0.59 -29.61
N GLU A 544 -14.61 0.48 -30.68
CA GLU A 544 -15.91 -0.20 -30.60
C GLU A 544 -15.75 -1.68 -30.24
N ASN A 545 -14.74 -2.35 -30.79
CA ASN A 545 -14.47 -3.77 -30.55
C ASN A 545 -13.01 -3.98 -30.13
N LEU A 546 -12.77 -4.91 -29.22
CA LEU A 546 -11.42 -5.31 -28.83
C LEU A 546 -11.15 -6.78 -29.14
N VAL A 547 -9.97 -7.06 -29.64
CA VAL A 547 -9.41 -8.41 -29.79
C VAL A 547 -8.18 -8.49 -28.91
N LEU A 548 -8.29 -9.19 -27.80
CA LEU A 548 -7.23 -9.29 -26.80
C LEU A 548 -6.67 -10.69 -26.73
N GLN A 549 -5.34 -10.83 -26.70
CA GLN A 549 -4.69 -12.10 -26.41
C GLN A 549 -4.52 -12.27 -24.91
N VAL A 550 -4.85 -13.43 -24.38
CA VAL A 550 -4.55 -13.82 -22.99
C VAL A 550 -3.04 -14.09 -22.91
N VAL A 551 -2.31 -13.23 -22.22
CA VAL A 551 -0.84 -13.28 -22.18
C VAL A 551 -0.29 -13.73 -20.84
N SER A 552 -1.14 -13.87 -19.84
CA SER A 552 -0.80 -14.47 -18.53
C SER A 552 -2.06 -14.98 -17.84
N GLU A 553 -1.92 -16.10 -17.13
CA GLU A 553 -2.99 -16.77 -16.39
C GLU A 553 -2.44 -17.17 -15.02
N ILE A 554 -2.93 -16.49 -13.96
CA ILE A 554 -2.40 -16.62 -12.59
C ILE A 554 -3.48 -17.18 -11.68
N HIS A 555 -3.25 -18.39 -11.18
CA HIS A 555 -4.20 -19.14 -10.35
C HIS A 555 -3.94 -19.04 -8.84
N ASP A 556 -2.91 -18.30 -8.41
CA ASP A 556 -2.66 -18.07 -7.00
C ASP A 556 -3.86 -17.40 -6.34
N PRO A 557 -4.20 -17.77 -5.10
CA PRO A 557 -5.36 -17.20 -4.39
C PRO A 557 -5.32 -15.68 -4.28
N VAL A 558 -4.13 -15.09 -4.20
CA VAL A 558 -3.88 -13.64 -4.18
C VAL A 558 -2.63 -13.36 -4.99
N THR A 559 -2.68 -12.33 -5.84
CA THR A 559 -1.51 -11.80 -6.56
C THR A 559 -1.19 -10.42 -6.04
N THR A 560 0.00 -10.26 -5.48
CA THR A 560 0.44 -8.99 -4.92
C THR A 560 0.87 -7.99 -5.98
N THR A 561 0.87 -6.71 -5.64
CA THR A 561 1.43 -5.67 -6.52
C THR A 561 2.94 -5.83 -6.72
N ASP A 562 3.65 -6.51 -5.82
CA ASP A 562 5.07 -6.85 -5.96
C ASP A 562 5.34 -7.95 -7.00
N GLU A 563 4.39 -8.86 -7.19
CA GLU A 563 4.43 -9.86 -8.26
C GLU A 563 4.06 -9.25 -9.62
N LEU A 564 3.12 -8.30 -9.64
CA LEU A 564 2.74 -7.57 -10.85
C LEU A 564 3.87 -6.67 -11.36
N ILE A 565 4.54 -5.96 -10.45
CA ILE A 565 5.73 -5.14 -10.74
C ILE A 565 6.66 -5.12 -9.52
N PRO A 566 7.86 -5.71 -9.59
CA PRO A 566 8.79 -5.80 -8.47
C PRO A 566 9.12 -4.43 -7.88
N SER A 567 9.22 -4.31 -6.53
CA SER A 567 9.46 -3.01 -5.91
C SER A 567 10.92 -2.60 -5.86
N GLY A 568 11.78 -3.39 -5.24
CA GLY A 568 13.14 -2.99 -4.94
C GLY A 568 14.02 -2.84 -6.18
N GLU A 569 14.08 -3.86 -7.02
CA GLU A 569 14.96 -3.87 -8.21
C GLU A 569 14.54 -2.87 -9.28
N THR A 570 13.29 -2.41 -9.27
CA THR A 570 12.76 -1.48 -10.27
C THR A 570 12.61 -0.05 -9.75
N SER A 571 12.94 0.20 -8.49
CA SER A 571 12.69 1.49 -7.85
C SER A 571 13.33 2.67 -8.61
N SER A 572 14.51 2.47 -9.15
CA SER A 572 15.25 3.51 -9.90
C SER A 572 14.77 3.72 -11.34
N TYR A 573 13.87 2.88 -11.86
CA TYR A 573 13.35 3.01 -13.23
C TYR A 573 11.93 3.60 -13.29
N ARG A 574 11.37 4.03 -12.16
CA ARG A 574 9.99 4.51 -12.03
C ARG A 574 9.68 5.78 -12.83
N SER A 575 10.69 6.58 -13.16
CA SER A 575 10.59 7.76 -14.01
C SER A 575 10.65 7.48 -15.52
N ASN A 576 10.79 6.19 -15.90
CA ASN A 576 10.83 5.74 -17.30
C ASN A 576 9.74 4.68 -17.53
N PRO A 577 8.54 5.07 -17.97
CA PRO A 577 7.43 4.13 -18.15
C PRO A 577 7.74 2.95 -19.09
N LEU A 578 8.48 3.21 -20.18
CA LEU A 578 8.86 2.19 -21.15
C LEU A 578 9.87 1.20 -20.56
N GLY A 579 10.93 1.73 -19.92
CA GLY A 579 11.96 0.91 -19.29
C GLY A 579 11.43 0.12 -18.10
N LEU A 580 10.53 0.71 -17.32
CA LEU A 580 9.90 0.04 -16.18
C LEU A 580 8.99 -1.11 -16.62
N ALA A 581 8.25 -0.93 -17.72
CA ALA A 581 7.32 -1.95 -18.22
C ALA A 581 8.00 -3.29 -18.56
N GLU A 582 9.31 -3.28 -18.88
CA GLU A 582 10.11 -4.48 -19.12
C GLU A 582 10.19 -5.44 -17.92
N PHE A 583 9.88 -4.96 -16.72
CA PHE A 583 9.88 -5.76 -15.49
C PHE A 583 8.50 -6.28 -15.07
N THR A 584 7.46 -6.01 -15.86
CA THR A 584 6.09 -6.46 -15.55
C THR A 584 6.05 -7.98 -15.45
N LEU A 585 5.52 -8.49 -14.32
CA LEU A 585 5.43 -9.92 -13.99
C LEU A 585 6.77 -10.68 -14.06
N SER A 586 7.92 -9.99 -14.07
CA SER A 586 9.24 -10.61 -14.26
C SER A 586 9.56 -11.72 -13.24
N ARG A 587 8.98 -11.67 -12.05
CA ARG A 587 9.15 -12.68 -11.01
C ARG A 587 8.12 -13.81 -11.08
N LYS A 588 6.93 -13.53 -11.60
CA LYS A 588 5.79 -14.46 -11.62
C LYS A 588 5.65 -15.18 -12.96
N ASP A 589 5.71 -14.43 -14.03
CA ASP A 589 5.59 -14.90 -15.41
C ASP A 589 6.58 -14.17 -16.33
N PRO A 590 7.85 -14.58 -16.35
CA PRO A 590 8.91 -13.88 -17.08
C PRO A 590 8.66 -13.76 -18.61
N GLU A 591 7.81 -14.60 -19.17
CA GLU A 591 7.48 -14.57 -20.61
C GLU A 591 6.38 -13.53 -20.94
N TYR A 592 5.70 -12.98 -19.92
CA TYR A 592 4.61 -12.03 -20.09
C TYR A 592 4.97 -10.88 -21.03
N VAL A 593 6.10 -10.21 -20.78
CA VAL A 593 6.52 -9.03 -21.55
C VAL A 593 6.69 -9.37 -23.03
N GLY A 594 7.31 -10.51 -23.33
CA GLY A 594 7.49 -10.98 -24.72
C GLY A 594 6.16 -11.21 -25.42
N ARG A 595 5.22 -11.88 -24.75
CA ARG A 595 3.87 -12.15 -25.27
C ARG A 595 3.05 -10.88 -25.47
N ALA A 596 3.06 -9.97 -24.49
CA ALA A 596 2.34 -8.70 -24.57
C ALA A 596 2.87 -7.82 -25.71
N LYS A 597 4.18 -7.68 -25.86
CA LYS A 597 4.80 -6.96 -26.96
C LYS A 597 4.51 -7.58 -28.33
N ASN A 598 4.37 -8.89 -28.39
CA ASN A 598 4.06 -9.55 -29.65
C ASN A 598 2.68 -9.12 -30.17
N ILE A 599 1.65 -9.19 -29.33
CA ILE A 599 0.31 -8.75 -29.76
C ILE A 599 0.22 -7.23 -29.92
N GLN A 600 1.00 -6.43 -29.17
CA GLN A 600 1.06 -4.96 -29.31
C GLN A 600 1.49 -4.54 -30.73
N LYS A 601 2.26 -5.36 -31.47
CA LYS A 601 2.62 -5.08 -32.86
C LYS A 601 1.41 -4.91 -33.75
N ALA A 602 0.30 -5.64 -33.49
CA ALA A 602 -0.94 -5.53 -34.26
C ALA A 602 -1.60 -4.14 -34.06
N GLU A 603 -1.64 -3.65 -32.80
CA GLU A 603 -2.13 -2.30 -32.51
C GLU A 603 -1.24 -1.23 -33.15
N THR A 604 0.07 -1.37 -33.04
CA THR A 604 1.03 -0.44 -33.65
C THR A 604 0.87 -0.39 -35.14
N ALA A 605 0.72 -1.52 -35.81
CA ALA A 605 0.47 -1.57 -37.27
C ALA A 605 -0.84 -0.87 -37.61
N LEU A 606 -1.92 -1.11 -36.84
CA LEU A 606 -3.21 -0.47 -37.06
C LEU A 606 -3.14 1.06 -36.93
N VAL A 607 -2.49 1.54 -35.88
CA VAL A 607 -2.28 2.99 -35.63
C VAL A 607 -1.50 3.65 -36.77
N ASN A 608 -0.51 2.94 -37.33
CA ASN A 608 0.30 3.41 -38.47
C ASN A 608 -0.43 3.28 -39.81
N GLY A 609 -1.65 2.74 -39.86
CA GLY A 609 -2.41 2.50 -41.09
C GLY A 609 -1.93 1.27 -41.88
N GLU A 610 -1.19 0.36 -41.23
CA GLU A 610 -0.67 -0.89 -41.79
C GLU A 610 -1.63 -2.06 -41.49
N HIS A 611 -1.35 -3.23 -42.07
CA HIS A 611 -2.18 -4.43 -41.89
C HIS A 611 -1.84 -5.18 -40.60
N ALA A 612 -2.65 -4.98 -39.54
CA ALA A 612 -2.48 -5.62 -38.23
C ALA A 612 -2.30 -7.17 -38.31
N CYS A 613 -3.03 -7.84 -39.23
CA CYS A 613 -2.95 -9.29 -39.41
C CYS A 613 -1.60 -9.79 -39.92
N GLN A 614 -0.76 -8.90 -40.49
CA GLN A 614 0.58 -9.25 -40.97
C GLN A 614 1.66 -9.06 -39.91
N ALA A 615 1.35 -8.29 -38.87
CA ALA A 615 2.28 -7.95 -37.83
C ALA A 615 2.46 -9.07 -36.76
N VAL A 616 1.48 -9.97 -36.65
CA VAL A 616 1.47 -11.06 -35.66
C VAL A 616 1.09 -12.37 -36.33
N GLU A 617 1.93 -13.40 -36.15
CA GLU A 617 1.71 -14.75 -36.69
C GLU A 617 0.40 -15.34 -36.14
N GLY A 618 -0.40 -15.95 -37.01
CA GLY A 618 -1.69 -16.57 -36.67
C GLY A 618 -2.86 -15.59 -36.49
N LEU A 619 -2.62 -14.28 -36.41
CA LEU A 619 -3.70 -13.30 -36.21
C LEU A 619 -4.64 -13.23 -37.43
N HIS A 620 -4.17 -13.58 -38.62
CA HIS A 620 -5.01 -13.62 -39.83
C HIS A 620 -6.23 -14.54 -39.66
N ASP A 621 -6.00 -15.77 -39.16
CA ASP A 621 -7.06 -16.75 -38.98
C ASP A 621 -8.05 -16.33 -37.89
N VAL A 622 -7.55 -15.82 -36.80
CA VAL A 622 -8.37 -15.22 -35.72
C VAL A 622 -9.25 -14.11 -36.29
N MET A 623 -8.72 -13.24 -37.15
CA MET A 623 -9.47 -12.14 -37.75
C MET A 623 -10.52 -12.59 -38.77
N GLN A 624 -10.39 -13.75 -39.36
CA GLN A 624 -11.46 -14.35 -40.17
C GLN A 624 -12.65 -14.75 -39.29
N VAL A 625 -12.39 -15.34 -38.12
CA VAL A 625 -13.43 -15.66 -37.13
C VAL A 625 -14.07 -14.35 -36.60
N VAL A 626 -13.26 -13.35 -36.23
CA VAL A 626 -13.74 -12.05 -35.75
C VAL A 626 -14.68 -11.39 -36.77
N LYS A 627 -14.29 -11.36 -38.05
CA LYS A 627 -15.11 -10.74 -39.12
C LYS A 627 -16.42 -11.49 -39.37
N SER A 628 -16.49 -12.79 -39.10
CA SER A 628 -17.74 -13.54 -39.18
C SER A 628 -18.74 -13.18 -38.09
N ILE A 629 -18.24 -12.65 -36.95
CA ILE A 629 -19.04 -12.25 -35.78
C ILE A 629 -19.35 -10.75 -35.82
N VAL A 630 -18.34 -9.94 -36.13
CA VAL A 630 -18.44 -8.47 -36.23
C VAL A 630 -17.93 -8.06 -37.61
N PRO A 631 -18.85 -7.90 -38.61
CA PRO A 631 -18.47 -7.52 -39.97
C PRO A 631 -17.98 -6.06 -40.01
N PHE A 632 -16.85 -5.83 -40.66
CA PHE A 632 -16.36 -4.51 -41.04
C PHE A 632 -15.57 -4.57 -42.36
N GLU A 633 -15.65 -3.53 -43.17
CA GLU A 633 -14.95 -3.47 -44.45
C GLU A 633 -13.44 -3.17 -44.26
N LYS A 634 -13.14 -2.17 -43.44
CA LYS A 634 -11.77 -1.73 -43.13
C LYS A 634 -11.56 -1.61 -41.61
N ALA A 635 -10.45 -2.13 -41.14
CA ALA A 635 -10.04 -1.94 -39.74
C ALA A 635 -9.45 -0.53 -39.55
N ASP A 636 -9.90 0.16 -38.52
CA ASP A 636 -9.29 1.38 -38.01
C ASP A 636 -9.39 1.40 -36.48
N THR A 637 -8.68 2.35 -35.83
CA THR A 637 -8.57 2.46 -34.36
C THR A 637 -9.88 2.80 -33.64
N LYS A 638 -10.94 3.14 -34.36
CA LYS A 638 -12.29 3.38 -33.80
C LYS A 638 -13.14 2.12 -33.83
N ILE A 639 -12.95 1.31 -34.86
CA ILE A 639 -13.76 0.09 -35.10
C ILE A 639 -13.23 -1.08 -34.30
N ILE A 640 -11.90 -1.26 -34.28
CA ILE A 640 -11.26 -2.41 -33.64
C ILE A 640 -9.91 -2.02 -33.03
N GLY A 641 -9.56 -2.62 -31.91
CA GLY A 641 -8.24 -2.50 -31.29
C GLY A 641 -7.70 -3.86 -30.90
N PHE A 642 -6.39 -3.92 -30.77
CA PHE A 642 -5.66 -5.13 -30.41
C PHE A 642 -4.86 -4.90 -29.13
N GLY A 643 -4.62 -5.94 -28.37
CA GLY A 643 -3.76 -5.87 -27.19
C GLY A 643 -3.80 -7.11 -26.33
N SER A 644 -3.42 -6.95 -25.11
CA SER A 644 -3.29 -8.03 -24.14
C SER A 644 -4.31 -7.94 -23.01
N VAL A 645 -4.61 -9.10 -22.43
CA VAL A 645 -5.37 -9.27 -21.20
C VAL A 645 -4.69 -10.30 -20.32
N ILE A 646 -4.75 -10.10 -19.01
CA ILE A 646 -4.32 -11.10 -18.02
C ILE A 646 -5.54 -11.63 -17.25
N PHE A 647 -5.46 -12.88 -16.81
CA PHE A 647 -6.32 -13.42 -15.77
C PHE A 647 -5.54 -13.58 -14.47
N ALA A 648 -6.16 -13.22 -13.35
CA ALA A 648 -5.67 -13.53 -12.02
C ALA A 648 -6.84 -13.67 -11.04
N VAL A 649 -6.78 -14.64 -10.11
CA VAL A 649 -7.88 -14.92 -9.18
C VAL A 649 -8.22 -13.69 -8.33
N LYS A 650 -7.23 -13.08 -7.68
CA LYS A 650 -7.40 -11.90 -6.82
C LYS A 650 -6.17 -10.99 -6.88
N PRO A 651 -6.02 -10.20 -7.96
CA PRO A 651 -4.85 -9.34 -8.12
C PRO A 651 -4.94 -8.05 -7.34
N GLY A 652 -3.75 -7.48 -7.02
CA GLY A 652 -3.58 -6.11 -6.56
C GLY A 652 -3.54 -5.93 -5.05
N ASP A 653 -3.18 -6.97 -4.30
CA ASP A 653 -2.89 -6.83 -2.87
C ASP A 653 -1.57 -6.08 -2.64
N GLY A 654 -1.54 -5.26 -1.59
CA GLY A 654 -0.32 -4.59 -1.13
C GLY A 654 -0.22 -3.12 -1.48
N SER A 655 0.89 -2.72 -2.14
CA SER A 655 1.25 -1.31 -2.36
C SER A 655 0.26 -0.53 -3.22
N ALA A 656 0.16 0.79 -3.00
CA ALA A 656 -0.61 1.71 -3.85
C ALA A 656 0.02 1.97 -5.23
N ARG A 657 1.01 1.17 -5.65
CA ARG A 657 1.72 1.37 -6.91
C ARG A 657 0.81 1.31 -8.13
N GLU A 658 0.65 2.44 -8.78
CA GLU A 658 -0.07 2.53 -10.04
C GLU A 658 0.67 1.80 -11.18
N GLN A 659 1.98 1.60 -11.05
CA GLN A 659 2.82 0.93 -12.04
C GLN A 659 2.40 -0.53 -12.28
N ALA A 660 1.74 -1.16 -11.31
CA ALA A 660 1.15 -2.48 -11.51
C ALA A 660 0.08 -2.49 -12.62
N ALA A 661 -0.54 -1.34 -12.90
CA ALA A 661 -1.50 -1.14 -13.99
C ALA A 661 -0.87 -0.45 -15.20
N SER A 662 -0.16 0.69 -14.99
CA SER A 662 0.39 1.48 -16.08
C SER A 662 1.41 0.71 -16.93
N CYS A 663 2.22 -0.16 -16.33
CA CYS A 663 3.17 -0.98 -17.07
C CYS A 663 2.48 -1.97 -18.01
N GLN A 664 1.36 -2.56 -17.60
CA GLN A 664 0.54 -3.40 -18.47
C GLN A 664 -0.02 -2.56 -19.64
N LYS A 665 -0.53 -1.34 -19.35
CA LYS A 665 -1.05 -0.43 -20.37
C LYS A 665 0.03 -0.02 -21.38
N VAL A 666 1.22 0.31 -20.91
CA VAL A 666 2.38 0.64 -21.77
C VAL A 666 2.75 -0.51 -22.71
N LEU A 667 2.57 -1.76 -22.28
CA LEU A 667 2.78 -2.97 -23.08
C LEU A 667 1.56 -3.37 -23.93
N GLY A 668 0.58 -2.47 -24.09
CA GLY A 668 -0.62 -2.75 -24.90
C GLY A 668 -1.72 -3.49 -24.14
N GLY A 669 -1.70 -3.49 -22.81
CA GLY A 669 -2.78 -4.06 -21.99
C GLY A 669 -4.06 -3.21 -22.04
N TRP A 670 -5.22 -3.87 -22.27
CA TRP A 670 -6.53 -3.25 -22.28
C TRP A 670 -7.45 -3.70 -21.15
N ALA A 671 -7.15 -4.86 -20.55
CA ALA A 671 -8.02 -5.42 -19.53
C ALA A 671 -7.27 -6.30 -18.54
N ASN A 672 -7.84 -6.43 -17.34
CA ASN A 672 -7.63 -7.56 -16.46
C ASN A 672 -8.95 -8.29 -16.28
N ILE A 673 -8.92 -9.62 -16.21
CA ILE A 673 -10.05 -10.47 -15.83
C ILE A 673 -9.70 -11.07 -14.47
N ALA A 674 -10.58 -10.93 -13.48
CA ALA A 674 -10.37 -11.42 -12.14
C ALA A 674 -11.65 -12.03 -11.55
N ASN A 675 -11.52 -12.96 -10.59
CA ASN A 675 -12.69 -13.34 -9.80
C ASN A 675 -13.04 -12.25 -8.77
N GLU A 676 -12.03 -11.53 -8.28
CA GLU A 676 -12.15 -10.45 -7.31
C GLU A 676 -10.89 -9.56 -7.37
N TYR A 677 -11.02 -8.27 -7.13
CA TYR A 677 -9.87 -7.38 -6.93
C TYR A 677 -9.53 -7.28 -5.45
N ALA A 678 -8.26 -7.45 -5.12
CA ALA A 678 -7.81 -7.44 -3.72
C ALA A 678 -8.05 -6.09 -3.04
N THR A 679 -7.81 -4.98 -3.76
CA THR A 679 -8.00 -3.62 -3.24
C THR A 679 -8.71 -2.71 -4.23
N LYS A 680 -9.44 -1.71 -3.70
CA LYS A 680 -9.99 -0.61 -4.51
C LYS A 680 -8.87 0.12 -5.26
N ARG A 681 -7.72 0.31 -4.63
CA ARG A 681 -6.55 1.01 -5.20
C ARG A 681 -6.10 0.44 -6.53
N TYR A 682 -5.92 -0.89 -6.61
CA TYR A 682 -5.49 -1.52 -7.86
C TYR A 682 -6.54 -1.39 -8.97
N ARG A 683 -7.81 -1.62 -8.63
CA ARG A 683 -8.92 -1.47 -9.57
C ARG A 683 -9.02 -0.02 -10.10
N SER A 684 -8.89 0.98 -9.22
CA SER A 684 -8.88 2.40 -9.62
C SER A 684 -7.70 2.73 -10.52
N ASN A 685 -6.52 2.13 -10.28
CA ASN A 685 -5.36 2.32 -11.15
C ASN A 685 -5.60 1.76 -12.56
N LEU A 686 -6.22 0.57 -12.69
CA LEU A 686 -6.61 0.04 -14.00
C LEU A 686 -7.52 1.03 -14.75
N ILE A 687 -8.56 1.51 -14.08
CA ILE A 687 -9.53 2.46 -14.63
C ILE A 687 -8.84 3.75 -15.09
N ASN A 688 -7.99 4.34 -14.25
CA ASN A 688 -7.28 5.59 -14.56
C ASN A 688 -6.30 5.45 -15.73
N TRP A 689 -5.81 4.24 -15.99
CA TRP A 689 -5.03 3.92 -17.19
C TRP A 689 -5.89 3.41 -18.35
N GLY A 690 -7.23 3.57 -18.27
CA GLY A 690 -8.17 3.21 -19.34
C GLY A 690 -8.26 1.71 -19.59
N MET A 691 -7.92 0.90 -18.59
CA MET A 691 -8.04 -0.55 -18.66
C MET A 691 -9.37 -1.02 -18.07
N LEU A 692 -9.94 -2.06 -18.66
CA LEU A 692 -11.23 -2.65 -18.27
C LEU A 692 -11.01 -3.63 -17.10
N PRO A 693 -11.57 -3.36 -15.91
CA PRO A 693 -11.40 -4.22 -14.73
C PRO A 693 -12.52 -5.28 -14.68
N PHE A 694 -12.48 -6.25 -15.58
CA PHE A 694 -13.50 -7.28 -15.66
C PHE A 694 -13.52 -8.23 -14.45
N ILE A 695 -14.73 -8.68 -14.11
CA ILE A 695 -14.99 -9.69 -13.10
C ILE A 695 -15.65 -10.90 -13.77
N ILE A 696 -15.13 -12.10 -13.50
CA ILE A 696 -15.68 -13.38 -13.92
C ILE A 696 -16.05 -14.22 -12.70
N GLU A 697 -17.16 -14.97 -12.77
CA GLU A 697 -17.51 -15.91 -11.71
C GLU A 697 -16.45 -16.99 -11.52
N LYS A 698 -16.32 -17.48 -10.29
CA LYS A 698 -15.42 -18.59 -9.99
C LYS A 698 -15.88 -19.86 -10.69
N GLY A 699 -14.97 -20.57 -11.33
CA GLY A 699 -15.23 -21.79 -12.06
C GLY A 699 -14.17 -22.04 -13.13
N ASP A 700 -14.49 -22.95 -14.04
CA ASP A 700 -13.62 -23.27 -15.20
C ASP A 700 -13.59 -22.07 -16.16
N LEU A 701 -12.38 -21.65 -16.52
CA LEU A 701 -12.21 -20.53 -17.44
C LEU A 701 -12.62 -20.96 -18.87
N PRO A 702 -13.31 -20.07 -19.61
CA PRO A 702 -13.67 -20.31 -21.00
C PRO A 702 -12.50 -20.13 -21.98
N PHE A 703 -11.33 -19.74 -21.52
CA PHE A 703 -10.11 -19.45 -22.28
C PHE A 703 -8.89 -19.99 -21.55
N SER A 704 -7.76 -20.03 -22.23
CA SER A 704 -6.44 -20.37 -21.70
C SER A 704 -5.39 -19.38 -22.17
N ASN A 705 -4.19 -19.46 -21.60
CA ASN A 705 -3.06 -18.62 -22.02
C ASN A 705 -2.82 -18.78 -23.54
N LEU A 706 -2.60 -17.66 -24.23
CA LEU A 706 -2.44 -17.49 -25.68
C LEU A 706 -3.74 -17.57 -26.51
N ASP A 707 -4.88 -17.93 -25.95
CA ASP A 707 -6.16 -17.79 -26.64
C ASP A 707 -6.50 -16.31 -26.86
N TYR A 708 -7.37 -16.04 -27.84
CA TYR A 708 -7.88 -14.69 -28.09
C TYR A 708 -9.29 -14.52 -27.51
N ILE A 709 -9.60 -13.31 -27.10
CA ILE A 709 -10.94 -12.94 -26.65
C ILE A 709 -11.42 -11.74 -27.45
N LEU A 710 -12.55 -11.89 -28.12
CA LEU A 710 -13.26 -10.81 -28.78
C LEU A 710 -14.27 -10.19 -27.80
N PHE A 711 -14.25 -8.87 -27.69
CA PHE A 711 -15.24 -8.06 -26.97
C PHE A 711 -16.01 -7.20 -27.98
N PRO A 712 -17.11 -7.73 -28.54
CA PRO A 712 -17.89 -7.00 -29.51
C PRO A 712 -18.70 -5.88 -28.87
N GLY A 713 -18.69 -4.69 -29.45
CA GLY A 713 -19.46 -3.55 -28.94
C GLY A 713 -19.04 -3.07 -27.55
N ILE A 714 -17.79 -3.28 -27.14
CA ILE A 714 -17.33 -2.96 -25.78
C ILE A 714 -17.45 -1.46 -25.46
N ARG A 715 -17.16 -0.58 -26.44
CA ARG A 715 -17.31 0.86 -26.26
C ARG A 715 -18.76 1.21 -25.97
N THR A 716 -19.68 0.77 -26.82
CA THR A 716 -21.13 0.95 -26.64
C THR A 716 -21.60 0.39 -25.30
N ALA A 717 -21.11 -0.79 -24.89
CA ALA A 717 -21.48 -1.38 -23.60
C ALA A 717 -21.03 -0.52 -22.41
N VAL A 718 -19.83 0.07 -22.46
CA VAL A 718 -19.35 1.01 -21.42
C VAL A 718 -20.17 2.31 -21.43
N GLU A 719 -20.49 2.87 -22.59
CA GLU A 719 -21.30 4.10 -22.75
C GLU A 719 -22.72 3.92 -22.22
N THR A 720 -23.36 2.81 -22.53
CA THR A 720 -24.75 2.51 -22.15
C THR A 720 -24.90 1.92 -20.74
N LYS A 721 -23.80 1.75 -20.01
CA LYS A 721 -23.77 1.19 -18.64
C LYS A 721 -24.34 -0.24 -18.59
N ALA A 722 -24.00 -1.07 -19.57
CA ALA A 722 -24.45 -2.44 -19.61
C ALA A 722 -24.05 -3.21 -18.33
N ASP A 723 -24.97 -3.94 -17.73
CA ASP A 723 -24.74 -4.73 -16.52
C ASP A 723 -23.79 -5.90 -16.78
N THR A 724 -23.87 -6.48 -17.98
CA THR A 724 -23.05 -7.60 -18.42
C THR A 724 -22.33 -7.28 -19.73
N ILE A 725 -21.11 -7.77 -19.86
CA ILE A 725 -20.28 -7.61 -21.04
C ILE A 725 -20.17 -8.98 -21.74
N LYS A 726 -20.61 -9.03 -22.99
CA LYS A 726 -20.43 -10.21 -23.83
C LYS A 726 -18.96 -10.35 -24.26
N ALA A 727 -18.40 -11.54 -24.10
CA ALA A 727 -17.07 -11.88 -24.54
C ALA A 727 -17.08 -13.23 -25.26
N ILE A 728 -16.17 -13.41 -26.22
CA ILE A 728 -16.08 -14.62 -27.04
C ILE A 728 -14.63 -15.07 -27.05
N ALA A 729 -14.34 -16.18 -26.39
CA ALA A 729 -13.03 -16.83 -26.48
C ALA A 729 -12.88 -17.51 -27.83
N ILE A 730 -11.72 -17.35 -28.45
CA ILE A 730 -11.37 -17.88 -29.77
C ILE A 730 -10.11 -18.72 -29.64
N LYS A 731 -10.24 -20.02 -29.95
CA LYS A 731 -9.15 -20.99 -29.94
C LYS A 731 -9.09 -21.69 -31.30
N GLY A 732 -8.18 -21.24 -32.15
CA GLY A 732 -8.21 -21.62 -33.56
C GLY A 732 -9.52 -21.22 -34.23
N ASN A 733 -10.32 -22.18 -34.71
CA ASN A 733 -11.63 -21.94 -35.29
C ASN A 733 -12.81 -22.15 -34.31
N GLU A 734 -12.50 -22.59 -33.07
CA GLU A 734 -13.54 -22.79 -32.05
C GLU A 734 -13.83 -21.50 -31.33
N THR A 735 -15.12 -21.26 -31.03
CA THR A 735 -15.55 -20.09 -30.28
C THR A 735 -16.40 -20.49 -29.07
N LYS A 736 -16.20 -19.83 -27.93
CA LYS A 736 -16.99 -20.02 -26.73
C LYS A 736 -17.45 -18.68 -26.18
N GLU A 737 -18.77 -18.45 -26.16
CA GLU A 737 -19.34 -17.25 -25.56
C GLU A 737 -19.35 -17.34 -24.03
N PHE A 738 -19.10 -16.20 -23.38
CA PHE A 738 -19.21 -16.03 -21.93
C PHE A 738 -19.51 -14.59 -21.57
N THR A 739 -19.81 -14.34 -20.31
CA THR A 739 -20.16 -13.01 -19.80
C THR A 739 -19.22 -12.58 -18.69
N LEU A 740 -18.97 -11.27 -18.65
CA LEU A 740 -18.19 -10.58 -17.63
C LEU A 740 -19.00 -9.42 -17.07
N THR A 741 -18.57 -8.88 -15.92
CA THR A 741 -19.10 -7.61 -15.41
C THR A 741 -17.94 -6.64 -15.17
N LEU A 742 -18.26 -5.34 -15.18
CA LEU A 742 -17.29 -4.29 -14.82
C LEU A 742 -17.41 -3.87 -13.35
N GLY A 743 -18.44 -4.37 -12.65
CA GLY A 743 -18.78 -3.90 -11.33
C GLY A 743 -19.24 -2.43 -11.33
N ASP A 744 -19.34 -1.84 -10.15
CA ASP A 744 -19.75 -0.43 -10.03
C ASP A 744 -18.66 0.50 -10.60
N LEU A 745 -19.07 1.32 -11.58
CA LEU A 745 -18.26 2.38 -12.16
C LEU A 745 -19.06 3.69 -12.11
N THR A 746 -18.41 4.77 -11.69
CA THR A 746 -18.97 6.12 -11.82
C THR A 746 -18.97 6.57 -13.28
N ASP A 747 -19.79 7.56 -13.64
CA ASP A 747 -19.82 8.12 -14.99
C ASP A 747 -18.46 8.67 -15.42
N ARG A 748 -17.72 9.22 -14.46
CA ARG A 748 -16.37 9.72 -14.69
C ARG A 748 -15.40 8.59 -15.00
N GLU A 749 -15.43 7.50 -14.24
CA GLU A 749 -14.57 6.33 -14.47
C GLU A 749 -14.86 5.72 -15.85
N ARG A 750 -16.12 5.64 -16.24
CA ARG A 750 -16.51 5.20 -17.59
C ARG A 750 -15.92 6.09 -18.67
N GLN A 751 -16.00 7.42 -18.49
CA GLN A 751 -15.45 8.35 -19.47
C GLN A 751 -13.92 8.24 -19.57
N ILE A 752 -13.22 8.04 -18.46
CA ILE A 752 -11.76 7.82 -18.47
C ILE A 752 -11.40 6.54 -19.28
N ILE A 753 -12.17 5.47 -19.12
CA ILE A 753 -11.99 4.24 -19.90
C ILE A 753 -12.24 4.51 -21.39
N LEU A 754 -13.32 5.21 -21.72
CA LEU A 754 -13.68 5.56 -23.11
C LEU A 754 -12.61 6.42 -23.79
N ASP A 755 -12.02 7.36 -23.06
CA ASP A 755 -10.96 8.24 -23.56
C ASP A 755 -9.58 7.56 -23.61
N GLY A 756 -9.45 6.33 -23.06
CA GLY A 756 -8.27 5.49 -23.10
C GLY A 756 -7.31 5.68 -21.92
N CYS A 757 -7.37 6.81 -21.21
CA CYS A 757 -6.70 7.04 -19.92
C CYS A 757 -7.06 8.41 -19.33
N LEU A 758 -6.68 8.64 -18.07
CA LEU A 758 -6.91 9.92 -17.37
C LEU A 758 -6.23 11.12 -18.07
N ILE A 759 -5.06 10.91 -18.69
CA ILE A 759 -4.36 11.99 -19.43
C ILE A 759 -5.21 12.49 -20.58
N ASN A 760 -5.75 11.58 -21.39
CA ASN A 760 -6.61 11.92 -22.52
C ASN A 760 -7.92 12.59 -22.08
N PHE A 761 -8.55 12.04 -21.02
CA PHE A 761 -9.75 12.61 -20.42
C PHE A 761 -9.56 14.07 -20.00
N ASN A 762 -8.42 14.40 -19.41
CA ASN A 762 -8.13 15.75 -18.96
C ASN A 762 -7.79 16.70 -20.12
N ARG A 763 -7.14 16.20 -21.18
CA ARG A 763 -6.81 17.01 -22.37
C ARG A 763 -8.02 17.46 -23.19
N GLN A 764 -9.15 16.78 -23.06
CA GLN A 764 -10.39 17.12 -23.74
C GLN A 764 -11.20 18.21 -23.02
N LYS A 765 -10.81 18.57 -21.81
CA LYS A 765 -11.39 19.65 -21.00
C LYS A 765 -10.61 20.95 -21.17
#